data_c80064d118b58d03a55536aaa507fa1f
#
_entry.id   c80064d118b58d03a55536aaa507fa1f
#
_cell.length_a   1.000
_cell.length_b   1.000
_cell.length_c   1.000
_cell.angle_alpha   90.00
_cell.angle_beta   90.00
_cell.angle_gamma   90.00
#
_symmetry.space_group_name_H-M   'P 1'
#
loop_
_entity.id
_entity.type
_entity.pdbx_description
1 polymer ?
#
loop_
_entity_poly.entity_id
_entity_poly.type
_entity_poly.pdbx_seq_one_letter_code
_entity_poly.pdbx_strand_id
1 'polypeptide(L)'
;MKRDICKILKMFSLSGIALTMCAVMPSTVSAEDLSADNMQSHPEEMQMTRDGYPLIPIPELRDGYPRMVAPDCRERIAALLETPAGADAMDRLVARMLPYAERHVEEPEWIVGRLQMYWDSHATDVFVKGEKLDHVSGHAPVPTVRFTASRTTQTPYRRPALKDRPMYQDSLGIWMQNMSKDGHPYEWADPRETGRNIESMNIEIMNLARDAAFLWWWTGDDRYAEFAADIFDVYMTGLYYRNVPVDMNHGHQQTLIGLTSFEVIHEDIAVPAAECYDFIHDYLAGTRPDKIRIYDDAFRKWADNIIAGGVPHNNWNLIQARFVLYMAIVLGDDKDYPDGKGRRHYLNEILNESSIRQWSPAKLIDYGFDAQTGIWKESPGYAVMVVSEWTDFIRLLDTVLDVDMAALFPVLADAVRTLPQYLFPNGLITGWGDTFYGKLNTSAIKGMIANAMHHGKEDELEEFSSMYRCFCPEAWSAPSEQRIPDKVSSFTTVSPADLDPDTVPGRIEDYVTPTFWSEGVSWFVARTGMDADSSLMMSVCGSEGNHMHANGISMELYGKGYVMAPDLGRGSGYTTLDYTEFYSQFPAHNTVCVDGISSYPVMQSYHPVSLLGCWPQPEDTSDVYKGVLYGDFSFVEPETFSDQRRQILIIDTDPGNGYYVDVFRSRRQDGQDRMHDYFYHNIGQEFILDVPLEPTEELSFAGAHIYAYSYLWDKYSAETSGDVSGRFVMTLPDSTSAGMNMWMKGSPDRKVFKALSPKIYALTRTPMPYDMESPCQTFVARQYGEAWTRPFVAVYEPYVSSCPDGKGGSMIDRVEYPEISGDTLAEVVKVVRKDGRMDYVIAADSLSKVSCDGISCEAVIAVVSDGQIFMSRGLSLSANGMSVTAQSPASAAVKVHEDGSWECWSDAPCKVSVNGRKYRLGAGHHTSSGI
;
A
#
# COMPACT_ATOMS: atom_id res chain seq x y z
N MET A 1 -31.96 -8.05 -27.42
CA MET A 1 -30.95 -7.81 -26.39
C MET A 1 -31.06 -6.40 -25.76
N LYS A 2 -32.27 -5.91 -25.48
CA LYS A 2 -32.55 -4.64 -24.78
C LYS A 2 -33.74 -4.74 -23.82
N ARG A 3 -34.10 -5.95 -23.39
CA ARG A 3 -35.28 -6.17 -22.51
C ARG A 3 -35.02 -6.86 -21.18
N ASP A 4 -33.77 -7.30 -20.90
CA ASP A 4 -33.46 -8.07 -19.70
C ASP A 4 -32.69 -7.28 -18.61
N ILE A 5 -32.13 -6.11 -18.94
CA ILE A 5 -31.43 -5.26 -17.96
C ILE A 5 -32.38 -4.52 -17.00
N CYS A 6 -33.65 -4.39 -17.35
CA CYS A 6 -34.64 -3.70 -16.50
C CYS A 6 -35.24 -4.55 -15.37
N LYS A 7 -34.91 -5.84 -15.26
CA LYS A 7 -35.42 -6.72 -14.21
C LYS A 7 -34.51 -6.85 -12.98
N ILE A 8 -33.23 -6.50 -13.10
CA ILE A 8 -32.28 -6.61 -11.99
C ILE A 8 -32.34 -5.40 -11.03
N LEU A 9 -32.85 -4.25 -11.49
CA LEU A 9 -32.96 -3.04 -10.69
C LEU A 9 -34.25 -2.91 -9.84
N LYS A 10 -35.09 -3.94 -9.77
CA LYS A 10 -36.34 -3.92 -8.99
C LYS A 10 -36.39 -4.91 -7.81
N MET A 11 -35.30 -5.54 -7.43
CA MET A 11 -35.31 -6.52 -6.32
C MET A 11 -34.65 -6.02 -5.02
N PHE A 12 -34.27 -4.77 -4.89
CA PHE A 12 -33.78 -4.19 -3.64
C PHE A 12 -34.66 -3.05 -3.12
N SER A 13 -35.91 -3.35 -2.86
CA SER A 13 -36.71 -2.59 -1.90
C SER A 13 -37.78 -3.50 -1.32
N LEU A 14 -37.78 -3.63 0.01
CA LEU A 14 -38.71 -4.29 0.90
C LEU A 14 -38.19 -5.61 1.52
N SER A 15 -37.46 -5.46 2.63
CA SER A 15 -37.75 -6.25 3.83
C SER A 15 -37.07 -5.57 5.02
N GLY A 16 -37.88 -4.86 5.81
CA GLY A 16 -37.52 -4.41 7.14
C GLY A 16 -37.45 -5.59 8.09
N ILE A 17 -36.33 -5.77 8.77
CA ILE A 17 -36.22 -6.63 9.92
C ILE A 17 -35.75 -5.75 11.10
N ALA A 18 -36.62 -5.63 12.09
CA ALA A 18 -36.31 -4.98 13.36
C ALA A 18 -35.26 -5.82 14.11
N LEU A 19 -34.08 -5.25 14.36
CA LEU A 19 -33.12 -5.82 15.32
C LEU A 19 -33.42 -5.27 16.71
N THR A 20 -33.73 -6.17 17.61
CA THR A 20 -33.88 -5.96 19.05
C THR A 20 -32.48 -5.78 19.65
N MET A 21 -32.15 -4.57 20.12
CA MET A 21 -30.95 -4.34 20.92
C MET A 21 -31.07 -4.99 22.30
N CYS A 22 -30.19 -5.93 22.61
CA CYS A 22 -29.89 -6.32 23.98
C CYS A 22 -28.74 -5.44 24.48
N ALA A 23 -29.06 -4.49 25.35
CA ALA A 23 -28.08 -3.70 26.09
C ALA A 23 -27.40 -4.58 27.15
N VAL A 24 -26.09 -4.73 27.07
CA VAL A 24 -25.26 -5.20 28.19
C VAL A 24 -24.60 -3.98 28.81
N MET A 25 -24.95 -3.66 30.03
CA MET A 25 -24.31 -2.63 30.83
C MET A 25 -22.98 -3.13 31.40
N PRO A 26 -21.93 -2.35 31.39
CA PRO A 26 -20.75 -2.66 32.19
C PRO A 26 -20.92 -2.21 33.63
N SER A 27 -20.46 -3.06 34.55
CA SER A 27 -20.45 -2.89 35.98
C SER A 27 -19.56 -1.71 36.42
N THR A 28 -20.11 -0.87 37.29
CA THR A 28 -19.47 0.23 37.99
C THR A 28 -18.34 -0.27 38.90
N VAL A 29 -17.15 0.30 38.72
CA VAL A 29 -16.08 0.32 39.74
C VAL A 29 -16.11 1.70 40.39
N SER A 30 -16.20 1.70 41.73
CA SER A 30 -16.28 2.88 42.57
C SER A 30 -14.96 3.64 42.65
N ALA A 31 -15.06 4.94 42.44
CA ALA A 31 -13.98 5.86 42.75
C ALA A 31 -13.97 6.12 44.28
N GLU A 32 -12.83 5.90 44.94
CA GLU A 32 -12.45 6.58 46.17
C GLU A 32 -10.91 6.69 46.26
N ASP A 33 -10.49 7.92 46.55
CA ASP A 33 -9.18 8.39 47.01
C ASP A 33 -7.98 8.42 46.07
N LEU A 34 -7.80 9.59 45.45
CA LEU A 34 -6.50 10.28 45.40
C LEU A 34 -6.72 11.81 45.52
N SER A 35 -6.09 12.37 46.54
CA SER A 35 -6.17 13.73 47.02
C SER A 35 -5.77 14.79 45.98
N ALA A 36 -6.53 15.89 46.01
CA ALA A 36 -6.28 17.15 45.34
C ALA A 36 -4.95 17.77 45.77
N ASP A 37 -4.13 18.13 44.80
CA ASP A 37 -3.41 19.41 44.67
C ASP A 37 -2.58 19.41 43.40
N ASN A 38 -3.12 20.02 42.36
CA ASN A 38 -2.43 20.99 41.51
C ASN A 38 -3.26 21.33 40.25
N MET A 39 -3.50 22.61 40.13
CA MET A 39 -3.84 23.38 38.93
C MET A 39 -5.02 22.91 38.09
N GLN A 40 -6.15 23.56 38.32
CA GLN A 40 -7.25 23.68 37.36
C GLN A 40 -6.77 24.32 36.05
N SER A 41 -6.52 23.51 35.06
CA SER A 41 -6.82 23.87 33.69
C SER A 41 -8.20 23.29 33.39
N HIS A 42 -9.20 24.14 33.18
CA HIS A 42 -10.49 23.74 32.64
C HIS A 42 -10.20 23.09 31.27
N PRO A 43 -10.64 21.86 30.97
CA PRO A 43 -10.67 21.40 29.59
C PRO A 43 -11.65 22.32 28.86
N GLU A 44 -11.19 23.10 27.89
CA GLU A 44 -12.09 23.76 26.96
C GLU A 44 -12.97 22.64 26.35
N GLU A 45 -14.30 22.79 26.45
CA GLU A 45 -15.20 21.83 25.83
C GLU A 45 -14.87 21.78 24.32
N MET A 46 -14.36 20.65 23.85
CA MET A 46 -13.98 20.45 22.46
C MET A 46 -15.21 20.72 21.60
N GLN A 47 -15.15 21.75 20.76
CA GLN A 47 -16.25 22.06 19.84
C GLN A 47 -16.40 20.96 18.82
N MET A 48 -17.65 20.63 18.47
CA MET A 48 -17.97 19.52 17.57
C MET A 48 -18.59 20.05 16.28
N THR A 49 -18.30 19.35 15.18
CA THR A 49 -18.98 19.54 13.90
C THR A 49 -20.44 19.09 13.98
N ARG A 50 -21.25 19.38 12.95
CA ARG A 50 -22.65 18.90 12.87
C ARG A 50 -22.77 17.39 12.91
N ASP A 51 -21.77 16.68 12.38
CA ASP A 51 -21.73 15.21 12.33
C ASP A 51 -21.20 14.60 13.64
N GLY A 52 -20.83 15.43 14.64
CA GLY A 52 -20.38 14.96 15.95
C GLY A 52 -18.89 14.61 16.01
N TYR A 53 -18.08 15.08 15.09
CA TYR A 53 -16.62 14.94 15.09
C TYR A 53 -15.93 16.17 15.70
N PRO A 54 -14.68 16.06 16.18
CA PRO A 54 -13.91 17.21 16.64
C PRO A 54 -13.80 18.29 15.56
N LEU A 55 -14.06 19.55 15.95
CA LEU A 55 -13.94 20.69 15.07
C LEU A 55 -12.46 21.09 14.99
N ILE A 56 -11.94 21.22 13.76
CA ILE A 56 -10.59 21.73 13.52
C ILE A 56 -10.62 23.25 13.60
N PRO A 57 -9.86 23.89 14.49
CA PRO A 57 -9.88 25.33 14.66
C PRO A 57 -9.34 26.03 13.40
N ILE A 58 -9.97 27.17 13.04
CA ILE A 58 -9.51 28.05 11.97
C ILE A 58 -9.21 29.40 12.61
N PRO A 59 -7.98 29.64 13.09
CA PRO A 59 -7.59 30.90 13.71
C PRO A 59 -7.53 32.05 12.70
N GLU A 60 -7.15 33.22 13.15
CA GLU A 60 -6.82 34.34 12.28
C GLU A 60 -5.59 34.00 11.45
N LEU A 61 -5.69 34.20 10.15
CA LEU A 61 -4.62 33.88 9.21
C LEU A 61 -3.72 35.09 9.04
N ARG A 62 -2.42 34.85 8.91
CA ARG A 62 -1.46 35.92 8.72
C ARG A 62 -1.72 36.68 7.42
N ASP A 63 -1.48 37.99 7.46
CA ASP A 63 -1.49 38.84 6.27
C ASP A 63 -0.18 38.69 5.47
N GLY A 64 -0.24 39.11 4.18
CA GLY A 64 0.93 39.10 3.30
C GLY A 64 1.17 37.77 2.60
N TYR A 65 2.13 37.78 1.69
CA TYR A 65 2.53 36.62 0.88
C TYR A 65 4.07 36.47 0.92
N PRO A 66 4.63 35.27 0.73
CA PRO A 66 3.93 33.99 0.61
C PRO A 66 3.39 33.50 1.95
N ARG A 67 2.29 32.73 1.91
CA ARG A 67 1.59 32.17 3.07
C ARG A 67 1.92 30.70 3.34
N MET A 68 2.27 29.95 2.30
CA MET A 68 2.51 28.50 2.34
C MET A 68 3.90 28.14 2.89
N VAL A 69 4.73 29.10 3.18
CA VAL A 69 6.07 28.90 3.77
C VAL A 69 6.11 29.49 5.17
N ALA A 70 6.91 28.89 6.03
CA ALA A 70 7.09 29.38 7.41
C ALA A 70 7.66 30.81 7.42
N PRO A 71 7.32 31.63 8.43
CA PRO A 71 7.81 33.00 8.53
C PRO A 71 9.34 33.15 8.50
N ASP A 72 10.04 32.16 9.08
CA ASP A 72 11.51 32.08 9.15
C ASP A 72 12.16 31.39 7.94
N CYS A 73 11.38 31.10 6.89
CA CYS A 73 11.86 30.31 5.73
C CYS A 73 13.08 30.95 5.06
N ARG A 74 13.15 32.30 4.97
CA ARG A 74 14.31 33.00 4.38
C ARG A 74 15.57 32.78 5.21
N GLU A 75 15.49 32.85 6.53
CA GLU A 75 16.60 32.61 7.44
C GLU A 75 17.09 31.17 7.33
N ARG A 76 16.18 30.21 7.26
CA ARG A 76 16.50 28.80 7.08
C ARG A 76 17.15 28.53 5.73
N ILE A 77 16.67 29.13 4.64
CA ILE A 77 17.32 29.03 3.32
C ILE A 77 18.73 29.62 3.38
N ALA A 78 18.88 30.78 4.00
CA ALA A 78 20.23 31.43 4.13
C ALA A 78 21.20 30.50 4.87
N ALA A 79 20.78 29.88 5.99
CA ALA A 79 21.58 28.91 6.73
C ALA A 79 21.90 27.65 5.90
N LEU A 80 20.92 27.14 5.16
CA LEU A 80 21.12 25.98 4.28
C LEU A 80 22.16 26.26 3.18
N LEU A 81 22.15 27.48 2.62
CA LEU A 81 23.09 27.88 1.58
C LEU A 81 24.54 28.10 2.09
N GLU A 82 24.74 28.16 3.40
CA GLU A 82 26.08 28.11 3.99
C GLU A 82 26.70 26.70 3.89
N THR A 83 25.87 25.67 3.66
CA THR A 83 26.34 24.31 3.43
C THR A 83 26.66 24.07 1.96
N PRO A 84 27.74 23.30 1.63
CA PRO A 84 28.07 22.99 0.24
C PRO A 84 26.91 22.29 -0.52
N ALA A 85 26.16 21.43 0.14
CA ALA A 85 25.03 20.71 -0.47
C ALA A 85 23.85 21.63 -0.79
N GLY A 86 23.54 22.57 0.11
CA GLY A 86 22.47 23.54 -0.10
C GLY A 86 22.83 24.56 -1.20
N ALA A 87 24.07 25.07 -1.19
CA ALA A 87 24.56 25.94 -2.26
C ALA A 87 24.51 25.25 -3.63
N ASP A 88 25.01 24.02 -3.74
CA ASP A 88 24.98 23.23 -4.98
C ASP A 88 23.54 22.97 -5.46
N ALA A 89 22.60 22.68 -4.55
CA ALA A 89 21.20 22.50 -4.90
C ALA A 89 20.55 23.77 -5.47
N MET A 90 20.82 24.92 -4.87
CA MET A 90 20.34 26.23 -5.35
C MET A 90 20.97 26.56 -6.70
N ASP A 91 22.28 26.34 -6.86
CA ASP A 91 22.99 26.59 -8.14
C ASP A 91 22.40 25.72 -9.26
N ARG A 92 22.07 24.47 -8.98
CA ARG A 92 21.41 23.60 -9.96
C ARG A 92 19.98 24.06 -10.28
N LEU A 93 19.21 24.53 -9.28
CA LEU A 93 17.89 25.11 -9.52
C LEU A 93 17.97 26.34 -10.41
N VAL A 94 18.89 27.27 -10.10
CA VAL A 94 19.15 28.47 -10.92
C VAL A 94 19.62 28.09 -12.33
N ALA A 95 20.58 27.18 -12.45
CA ALA A 95 21.10 26.72 -13.75
C ALA A 95 20.01 26.06 -14.61
N ARG A 96 19.03 25.38 -14.00
CA ARG A 96 17.89 24.81 -14.70
C ARG A 96 16.89 25.87 -15.14
N MET A 97 16.66 26.91 -14.35
CA MET A 97 15.59 27.87 -14.59
C MET A 97 16.04 29.10 -15.41
N LEU A 98 17.28 29.52 -15.26
CA LEU A 98 17.80 30.71 -15.93
C LEU A 98 17.63 30.68 -17.46
N PRO A 99 17.91 29.58 -18.17
CA PRO A 99 17.71 29.55 -19.62
C PRO A 99 16.27 29.78 -20.07
N TYR A 100 15.29 29.36 -19.24
CA TYR A 100 13.88 29.60 -19.51
C TYR A 100 13.52 31.07 -19.31
N ALA A 101 13.94 31.66 -18.20
CA ALA A 101 13.71 33.07 -17.92
C ALA A 101 14.38 34.00 -18.97
N GLU A 102 15.63 33.73 -19.35
CA GLU A 102 16.32 34.51 -20.39
C GLU A 102 15.64 34.38 -21.77
N ARG A 103 15.25 33.19 -22.15
CA ARG A 103 14.53 32.98 -23.41
C ARG A 103 13.18 33.67 -23.41
N HIS A 104 12.49 33.70 -22.29
CA HIS A 104 11.17 34.35 -22.18
C HIS A 104 11.25 35.85 -22.46
N VAL A 105 12.35 36.52 -22.05
CA VAL A 105 12.57 37.94 -22.37
C VAL A 105 12.67 38.15 -23.87
N GLU A 106 13.30 37.24 -24.61
CA GLU A 106 13.48 37.33 -26.06
C GLU A 106 12.27 36.84 -26.87
N GLU A 107 11.64 35.74 -26.37
CA GLU A 107 10.55 35.06 -27.02
C GLU A 107 9.39 34.80 -26.02
N PRO A 108 8.60 35.82 -25.60
CA PRO A 108 7.59 35.66 -24.53
C PRO A 108 6.53 34.57 -24.82
N GLU A 109 6.19 34.38 -26.09
CA GLU A 109 5.18 33.38 -26.48
C GLU A 109 5.73 31.96 -26.54
N TRP A 110 7.05 31.75 -26.42
CA TRP A 110 7.61 30.41 -26.60
C TRP A 110 7.08 29.39 -25.65
N ILE A 111 7.02 29.71 -24.33
CA ILE A 111 6.53 28.77 -23.32
C ILE A 111 5.01 28.81 -23.22
N VAL A 112 4.44 29.99 -23.25
CA VAL A 112 2.98 30.21 -23.15
C VAL A 112 2.24 29.55 -24.30
N GLY A 113 2.78 29.63 -25.54
CA GLY A 113 2.22 28.95 -26.71
C GLY A 113 2.30 27.42 -26.66
N ARG A 114 2.94 26.84 -25.66
CA ARG A 114 2.97 25.37 -25.42
C ARG A 114 1.99 24.90 -24.34
N LEU A 115 1.38 25.85 -23.60
CA LEU A 115 0.22 25.53 -22.77
C LEU A 115 -0.93 25.09 -23.68
N GLN A 116 -1.66 24.10 -23.23
CA GLN A 116 -2.84 23.63 -23.94
C GLN A 116 -4.06 24.53 -23.71
N MET A 117 -3.84 25.74 -23.25
CA MET A 117 -4.82 26.79 -22.99
C MET A 117 -4.38 28.13 -23.56
N TYR A 118 -3.57 28.13 -24.61
CA TYR A 118 -3.12 29.35 -25.21
C TYR A 118 -4.32 30.13 -25.85
N TRP A 119 -4.39 31.41 -25.57
CA TRP A 119 -5.55 32.23 -25.85
C TRP A 119 -5.96 32.37 -27.30
N ASP A 120 -5.02 32.38 -28.17
CA ASP A 120 -5.25 32.54 -29.60
C ASP A 120 -5.53 31.21 -30.30
N SER A 121 -5.61 30.12 -29.53
CA SER A 121 -6.04 28.83 -30.07
C SER A 121 -7.54 28.79 -30.34
N HIS A 122 -7.96 27.85 -31.15
CA HIS A 122 -9.38 27.70 -31.48
C HIS A 122 -10.15 27.10 -30.30
N ALA A 123 -11.46 27.26 -30.35
CA ALA A 123 -12.35 26.53 -29.47
C ALA A 123 -12.10 25.00 -29.67
N THR A 124 -11.85 24.30 -28.61
CA THR A 124 -11.59 22.88 -28.64
C THR A 124 -12.80 22.09 -28.15
N ASP A 125 -13.15 21.07 -28.89
CA ASP A 125 -14.23 20.18 -28.50
C ASP A 125 -13.82 19.29 -27.33
N VAL A 126 -14.72 19.14 -26.36
CA VAL A 126 -14.57 18.26 -25.23
C VAL A 126 -15.53 17.08 -25.38
N PHE A 127 -15.05 15.89 -25.13
CA PHE A 127 -15.85 14.67 -25.26
C PHE A 127 -16.05 14.00 -23.90
N VAL A 128 -17.28 13.58 -23.67
CA VAL A 128 -17.66 12.78 -22.51
C VAL A 128 -18.41 11.55 -23.01
N LYS A 129 -17.90 10.37 -22.76
CA LYS A 129 -18.48 9.09 -23.27
C LYS A 129 -18.81 9.11 -24.76
N GLY A 130 -18.00 9.78 -25.56
CA GLY A 130 -18.16 9.89 -26.99
C GLY A 130 -19.08 11.02 -27.45
N GLU A 131 -19.72 11.76 -26.54
CA GLU A 131 -20.49 12.93 -26.85
C GLU A 131 -19.61 14.18 -26.87
N LYS A 132 -19.87 15.06 -27.81
CA LYS A 132 -19.17 16.33 -27.92
C LYS A 132 -19.85 17.36 -27.03
N LEU A 133 -19.02 18.05 -26.22
CA LEU A 133 -19.44 19.20 -25.44
C LEU A 133 -18.82 20.46 -26.01
N ASP A 134 -19.65 21.47 -26.28
CA ASP A 134 -19.20 22.74 -26.79
C ASP A 134 -18.68 23.63 -25.66
N HIS A 135 -17.61 24.35 -25.95
CA HIS A 135 -17.08 25.36 -25.05
C HIS A 135 -17.95 26.62 -25.03
N VAL A 136 -18.06 27.21 -23.86
CA VAL A 136 -18.59 28.54 -23.69
C VAL A 136 -17.44 29.46 -23.35
N SER A 137 -16.94 30.18 -24.34
CA SER A 137 -15.77 30.84 -23.98
C SER A 137 -15.57 32.23 -24.32
N GLY A 138 -16.32 32.80 -25.10
CA GLY A 138 -16.02 34.13 -25.60
C GLY A 138 -14.66 34.17 -26.30
N HIS A 139 -13.64 34.67 -25.63
CA HIS A 139 -12.31 34.84 -26.20
C HIS A 139 -11.22 34.07 -25.45
N ALA A 140 -11.60 33.31 -24.43
CA ALA A 140 -10.62 32.52 -23.67
C ALA A 140 -10.40 31.13 -24.28
N PRO A 141 -9.15 30.64 -24.33
CA PRO A 141 -8.92 29.26 -24.70
C PRO A 141 -9.48 28.33 -23.63
N VAL A 142 -9.84 27.16 -24.05
CA VAL A 142 -10.34 26.13 -23.16
C VAL A 142 -9.33 25.01 -23.11
N PRO A 143 -9.10 24.39 -21.95
CA PRO A 143 -8.22 23.23 -21.89
C PRO A 143 -8.65 22.19 -22.91
N THR A 144 -7.69 21.73 -23.70
CA THR A 144 -7.93 20.66 -24.64
C THR A 144 -7.98 19.35 -23.86
N VAL A 145 -9.11 19.09 -23.35
CA VAL A 145 -9.25 17.93 -22.59
C VAL A 145 -10.22 17.06 -23.16
N ARG A 146 -10.02 16.04 -23.67
CA ARG A 146 -10.26 15.09 -23.65
C ARG A 146 -10.92 14.08 -23.50
N PHE A 147 -11.45 13.41 -23.52
CA PHE A 147 -11.45 12.36 -23.70
C PHE A 147 -12.20 11.39 -23.66
N THR A 148 -12.15 10.68 -23.94
CA THR A 148 -12.51 9.51 -24.39
C THR A 148 -12.79 8.59 -23.35
N ALA A 149 -13.58 7.68 -23.70
CA ALA A 149 -13.98 6.59 -22.95
C ALA A 149 -12.92 5.92 -22.15
N SER A 150 -11.72 6.15 -22.41
CA SER A 150 -10.67 5.51 -21.69
C SER A 150 -9.61 6.50 -21.37
N ARG A 151 -9.60 6.83 -20.16
CA ARG A 151 -8.47 7.28 -19.48
C ARG A 151 -7.37 6.29 -19.46
N THR A 152 -7.65 5.11 -19.98
CA THR A 152 -6.68 4.08 -20.00
C THR A 152 -5.46 4.59 -20.63
N THR A 153 -4.55 4.52 -19.91
CA THR A 153 -3.23 4.86 -20.04
C THR A 153 -2.47 4.07 -21.08
N GLN A 154 -3.06 3.11 -21.70
CA GLN A 154 -2.48 2.41 -22.85
C GLN A 154 -2.64 3.26 -24.11
N THR A 155 -1.83 4.27 -24.17
CA THR A 155 -1.63 5.04 -25.39
C THR A 155 -0.30 4.63 -26.02
N PRO A 156 -0.20 4.52 -27.34
CA PRO A 156 1.08 4.31 -28.00
C PRO A 156 1.94 5.58 -28.02
N TYR A 157 1.44 6.66 -27.46
CA TYR A 157 2.08 7.96 -27.52
C TYR A 157 2.91 8.28 -26.28
N ARG A 158 4.11 8.78 -26.53
CA ARG A 158 5.01 9.33 -25.51
C ARG A 158 5.13 10.83 -25.67
N ARG A 159 5.10 11.54 -24.56
CA ARG A 159 5.29 12.99 -24.50
C ARG A 159 6.72 13.37 -24.89
N PRO A 160 6.93 14.29 -25.85
CA PRO A 160 8.24 14.81 -26.19
C PRO A 160 8.78 15.72 -25.08
N ALA A 161 10.07 15.89 -25.02
CA ALA A 161 10.68 16.89 -24.15
C ALA A 161 10.17 18.31 -24.51
N LEU A 162 10.05 19.19 -23.54
CA LEU A 162 9.47 20.52 -23.73
C LEU A 162 10.14 21.31 -24.85
N LYS A 163 11.47 21.24 -24.95
CA LYS A 163 12.27 21.91 -25.99
C LYS A 163 11.95 21.46 -27.44
N ASP A 164 11.44 20.24 -27.59
CA ASP A 164 11.13 19.59 -28.87
C ASP A 164 9.67 19.73 -29.27
N ARG A 165 8.85 20.38 -28.43
CA ARG A 165 7.43 20.62 -28.71
C ARG A 165 7.24 21.85 -29.56
N PRO A 166 6.44 21.79 -30.63
CA PRO A 166 5.96 23.00 -31.32
C PRO A 166 4.96 23.75 -30.45
N MET A 167 4.61 24.97 -30.88
CA MET A 167 3.46 25.66 -30.30
C MET A 167 2.18 24.84 -30.51
N TYR A 168 1.27 24.92 -29.53
CA TYR A 168 0.01 24.19 -29.59
C TYR A 168 -0.87 24.68 -30.75
N GLN A 169 -1.48 23.73 -31.46
CA GLN A 169 -2.45 23.99 -32.53
C GLN A 169 -3.57 22.95 -32.45
N ASP A 170 -4.72 23.35 -31.91
CA ASP A 170 -5.84 22.43 -31.69
C ASP A 170 -6.42 21.82 -32.98
N SER A 171 -6.28 22.51 -34.11
CA SER A 171 -6.69 21.98 -35.41
C SER A 171 -5.86 20.77 -35.89
N LEU A 172 -4.63 20.63 -35.36
CA LEU A 172 -3.71 19.54 -35.70
C LEU A 172 -3.67 18.43 -34.62
N GLY A 173 -4.12 18.76 -33.41
CA GLY A 173 -4.03 17.85 -32.25
C GLY A 173 -2.79 18.11 -31.41
N ILE A 174 -2.24 17.06 -30.84
CA ILE A 174 -1.10 17.12 -29.92
C ILE A 174 0.13 16.47 -30.55
N TRP A 175 1.27 17.16 -30.44
CA TRP A 175 2.55 16.65 -30.95
C TRP A 175 3.11 15.60 -30.02
N MET A 176 3.20 14.35 -30.49
CA MET A 176 3.55 13.19 -29.69
C MET A 176 4.53 12.29 -30.45
N GLN A 177 5.33 11.51 -29.70
CA GLN A 177 6.13 10.44 -30.25
C GLN A 177 5.31 9.14 -30.26
N ASN A 178 5.14 8.52 -31.44
CA ASN A 178 4.39 7.29 -31.60
C ASN A 178 5.30 6.07 -31.40
N MET A 179 5.17 5.42 -30.25
CA MET A 179 5.99 4.26 -29.87
C MET A 179 5.58 2.97 -30.57
N SER A 180 4.42 2.94 -31.24
CA SER A 180 3.96 1.77 -31.99
C SER A 180 4.52 1.69 -33.41
N LYS A 181 5.17 2.76 -33.88
CA LYS A 181 5.75 2.82 -35.23
C LYS A 181 7.26 2.63 -35.19
N ASP A 182 7.80 1.98 -36.21
CA ASP A 182 9.25 1.83 -36.36
C ASP A 182 9.95 3.19 -36.38
N GLY A 183 11.06 3.28 -35.65
CA GLY A 183 11.82 4.53 -35.50
C GLY A 183 11.15 5.59 -34.62
N HIS A 184 10.00 5.30 -34.02
CA HIS A 184 9.25 6.12 -33.07
C HIS A 184 9.09 7.58 -33.56
N PRO A 185 8.42 7.82 -34.70
CA PRO A 185 8.29 9.15 -35.29
C PRO A 185 7.46 10.10 -34.41
N TYR A 186 7.74 11.40 -34.56
CA TYR A 186 6.86 12.43 -34.00
C TYR A 186 5.76 12.75 -35.00
N GLU A 187 4.54 12.89 -34.47
CA GLU A 187 3.35 13.20 -35.27
C GLU A 187 2.32 13.96 -34.45
N TRP A 188 1.38 14.65 -35.15
CA TRP A 188 0.22 15.22 -34.52
C TRP A 188 -0.82 14.11 -34.26
N ALA A 189 -1.21 13.96 -32.99
CA ALA A 189 -2.15 12.93 -32.56
C ALA A 189 -3.46 13.55 -32.11
N ASP A 190 -4.55 12.81 -32.28
CA ASP A 190 -5.85 13.21 -31.73
C ASP A 190 -5.75 13.25 -30.19
N PRO A 191 -6.18 14.36 -29.55
CA PRO A 191 -6.18 14.46 -28.08
C PRO A 191 -6.81 13.26 -27.38
N ARG A 192 -7.81 12.66 -28.00
CA ARG A 192 -8.51 11.47 -27.46
C ARG A 192 -7.66 10.20 -27.40
N GLU A 193 -6.58 10.14 -28.12
CA GLU A 193 -5.69 8.99 -28.18
C GLU A 193 -4.44 9.15 -27.30
N THR A 194 -4.26 10.32 -26.72
CA THR A 194 -3.01 10.67 -26.01
C THR A 194 -3.06 10.43 -24.51
N GLY A 195 -4.15 9.92 -23.98
CA GLY A 195 -4.35 9.71 -22.55
C GLY A 195 -4.21 11.04 -21.77
N ARG A 196 -3.50 11.00 -20.63
CA ARG A 196 -3.31 12.17 -19.75
C ARG A 196 -2.16 13.09 -20.14
N ASN A 197 -1.59 12.96 -21.33
CA ASN A 197 -0.41 13.73 -21.72
C ASN A 197 -0.63 15.25 -21.76
N ILE A 198 -1.84 15.71 -22.08
CA ILE A 198 -2.16 17.14 -22.06
C ILE A 198 -2.01 17.73 -20.67
N GLU A 199 -2.62 17.09 -19.68
CA GLU A 199 -2.55 17.50 -18.28
C GLU A 199 -1.09 17.52 -17.80
N SER A 200 -0.37 16.45 -18.09
CA SER A 200 1.05 16.34 -17.72
C SER A 200 1.92 17.42 -18.36
N MET A 201 1.61 17.86 -19.58
CA MET A 201 2.32 18.99 -20.23
C MET A 201 2.07 20.30 -19.51
N ASN A 202 0.82 20.58 -19.16
CA ASN A 202 0.45 21.78 -18.42
C ASN A 202 1.05 21.79 -17.01
N ILE A 203 1.01 20.66 -16.31
CA ILE A 203 1.65 20.51 -14.99
C ILE A 203 3.16 20.78 -15.07
N GLU A 204 3.85 20.25 -16.09
CA GLU A 204 5.28 20.49 -16.29
C GLU A 204 5.59 21.98 -16.45
N ILE A 205 4.80 22.69 -17.25
CA ILE A 205 4.98 24.15 -17.48
C ILE A 205 4.65 24.93 -16.20
N MET A 206 3.58 24.58 -15.48
CA MET A 206 3.20 25.25 -14.24
C MET A 206 4.23 25.01 -13.12
N ASN A 207 4.87 23.83 -13.06
CA ASN A 207 5.98 23.60 -12.14
C ASN A 207 7.19 24.51 -12.44
N LEU A 208 7.48 24.78 -13.72
CA LEU A 208 8.51 25.75 -14.06
C LEU A 208 8.12 27.18 -13.63
N ALA A 209 6.84 27.55 -13.78
CA ALA A 209 6.34 28.83 -13.29
C ALA A 209 6.48 28.97 -11.77
N ARG A 210 6.12 27.91 -11.00
CA ARG A 210 6.33 27.87 -9.54
C ARG A 210 7.80 28.00 -9.17
N ASP A 211 8.69 27.27 -9.84
CA ASP A 211 10.12 27.32 -9.54
C ASP A 211 10.70 28.70 -9.84
N ALA A 212 10.25 29.35 -10.91
CA ALA A 212 10.62 30.73 -11.21
C ALA A 212 10.04 31.72 -10.18
N ALA A 213 8.79 31.54 -9.77
CA ALA A 213 8.14 32.36 -8.75
C ALA A 213 8.91 32.33 -7.42
N PHE A 214 9.33 31.13 -6.99
CA PHE A 214 10.23 30.97 -5.83
C PHE A 214 11.56 31.70 -6.03
N LEU A 215 12.21 31.55 -7.18
CA LEU A 215 13.48 32.22 -7.46
C LEU A 215 13.34 33.74 -7.46
N TRP A 216 12.25 34.31 -8.00
CA TRP A 216 11.98 35.73 -7.86
C TRP A 216 11.83 36.15 -6.40
N TRP A 217 11.01 35.42 -5.63
CA TRP A 217 10.84 35.71 -4.20
C TRP A 217 12.15 35.64 -3.44
N TRP A 218 13.07 34.74 -3.80
CA TRP A 218 14.37 34.61 -3.16
C TRP A 218 15.38 35.68 -3.62
N THR A 219 15.50 35.92 -4.94
CA THR A 219 16.57 36.74 -5.54
C THR A 219 16.16 38.17 -5.85
N GLY A 220 14.86 38.44 -6.06
CA GLY A 220 14.34 39.70 -6.56
C GLY A 220 14.61 39.96 -8.06
N ASP A 221 15.00 38.96 -8.85
CA ASP A 221 15.23 39.07 -10.29
C ASP A 221 13.90 38.98 -11.06
N ASP A 222 13.46 40.12 -11.62
CA ASP A 222 12.16 40.24 -12.27
C ASP A 222 12.00 39.35 -13.52
N ARG A 223 13.09 38.87 -14.13
CA ARG A 223 13.00 37.91 -15.24
C ARG A 223 12.25 36.63 -14.85
N TYR A 224 12.47 36.16 -13.62
CA TYR A 224 11.74 35.01 -13.11
C TYR A 224 10.26 35.33 -12.83
N ALA A 225 9.99 36.55 -12.33
CA ALA A 225 8.60 36.97 -12.11
C ALA A 225 7.82 37.11 -13.41
N GLU A 226 8.38 37.71 -14.44
CA GLU A 226 7.74 37.85 -15.75
C GLU A 226 7.42 36.50 -16.37
N PHE A 227 8.39 35.57 -16.35
CA PHE A 227 8.21 34.21 -16.82
C PHE A 227 7.07 33.49 -16.09
N ALA A 228 7.06 33.55 -14.75
CA ALA A 228 6.05 32.91 -13.92
C ALA A 228 4.66 33.56 -14.14
N ALA A 229 4.62 34.89 -14.15
CA ALA A 229 3.38 35.67 -14.25
C ALA A 229 2.67 35.49 -15.59
N ASP A 230 3.39 35.37 -16.70
CA ASP A 230 2.78 35.20 -18.02
C ASP A 230 2.17 33.79 -18.17
N ILE A 231 2.84 32.75 -17.68
CA ILE A 231 2.32 31.39 -17.65
C ILE A 231 1.06 31.34 -16.78
N PHE A 232 1.17 31.88 -15.56
CA PHE A 232 0.08 31.89 -14.59
C PHE A 232 -1.14 32.67 -15.09
N ASP A 233 -0.94 33.89 -15.61
CA ASP A 233 -2.04 34.74 -16.13
C ASP A 233 -2.82 34.04 -17.26
N VAL A 234 -2.12 33.52 -18.26
CA VAL A 234 -2.78 32.83 -19.37
C VAL A 234 -3.58 31.64 -18.88
N TYR A 235 -2.98 30.82 -17.99
CA TYR A 235 -3.64 29.63 -17.48
C TYR A 235 -4.88 29.97 -16.65
N MET A 236 -4.73 30.86 -15.66
CA MET A 236 -5.82 31.22 -14.75
C MET A 236 -6.93 32.03 -15.44
N THR A 237 -6.58 32.91 -16.36
CA THR A 237 -7.58 33.61 -17.17
C THR A 237 -8.37 32.63 -18.06
N GLY A 238 -7.68 31.61 -18.60
CA GLY A 238 -8.36 30.52 -19.33
C GLY A 238 -9.36 29.78 -18.46
N LEU A 239 -9.00 29.43 -17.22
CA LEU A 239 -9.90 28.79 -16.25
C LEU A 239 -11.08 29.69 -15.87
N TYR A 240 -10.84 30.98 -15.68
CA TYR A 240 -11.89 31.95 -15.37
C TYR A 240 -13.04 31.92 -16.39
N TYR A 241 -12.72 31.93 -17.69
CA TYR A 241 -13.70 31.90 -18.75
C TYR A 241 -14.24 30.52 -19.09
N ARG A 242 -13.52 29.45 -18.72
CA ARG A 242 -14.00 28.10 -18.99
C ARG A 242 -15.28 27.81 -18.23
N ASN A 243 -16.26 27.24 -18.89
CA ASN A 243 -17.47 26.70 -18.29
C ASN A 243 -17.75 25.31 -18.87
N VAL A 244 -17.52 24.27 -18.05
CA VAL A 244 -17.72 22.87 -18.43
C VAL A 244 -18.90 22.32 -17.63
N PRO A 245 -19.89 21.70 -18.27
CA PRO A 245 -20.95 21.03 -17.56
C PRO A 245 -20.40 19.89 -16.74
N VAL A 246 -20.83 19.80 -15.48
CA VAL A 246 -20.51 18.68 -14.59
C VAL A 246 -21.59 17.62 -14.71
N ASP A 247 -21.25 16.46 -15.21
CA ASP A 247 -22.16 15.31 -15.29
C ASP A 247 -21.90 14.32 -14.16
N MET A 248 -22.68 14.42 -13.12
CA MET A 248 -22.57 13.59 -11.93
C MET A 248 -23.25 12.21 -12.07
N ASN A 249 -23.91 11.95 -13.19
CA ASN A 249 -24.66 10.71 -13.41
C ASN A 249 -23.84 9.62 -14.10
N HIS A 250 -22.78 9.99 -14.78
CA HIS A 250 -21.87 9.05 -15.40
C HIS A 250 -20.87 8.51 -14.36
N GLY A 251 -20.39 7.30 -14.51
CA GLY A 251 -19.37 6.72 -13.61
C GLY A 251 -18.03 7.48 -13.71
N HIS A 252 -17.24 7.45 -12.64
CA HIS A 252 -15.92 8.04 -12.65
C HIS A 252 -15.03 7.41 -13.73
N GLN A 253 -13.91 8.06 -14.05
CA GLN A 253 -12.99 7.69 -15.13
C GLN A 253 -13.56 7.81 -16.57
N GLN A 254 -14.83 8.15 -16.73
CA GLN A 254 -15.48 8.29 -18.02
C GLN A 254 -16.28 9.60 -18.17
N THR A 255 -16.28 10.41 -17.12
CA THR A 255 -17.09 11.64 -17.05
C THR A 255 -16.19 12.84 -16.85
N LEU A 256 -16.43 13.91 -17.58
CA LEU A 256 -15.74 15.17 -17.37
C LEU A 256 -16.41 15.90 -16.22
N ILE A 257 -15.81 15.86 -15.03
CA ILE A 257 -16.28 16.53 -13.82
C ILE A 257 -15.26 17.49 -13.22
N GLY A 258 -13.98 17.36 -13.60
CA GLY A 258 -12.92 18.29 -13.22
C GLY A 258 -12.92 19.55 -14.09
N LEU A 259 -12.32 20.63 -13.62
CA LEU A 259 -12.20 21.88 -14.37
C LEU A 259 -11.01 21.86 -15.33
N THR A 260 -9.90 21.23 -14.95
CA THR A 260 -8.69 21.10 -15.77
C THR A 260 -8.44 19.68 -16.24
N SER A 261 -9.07 18.73 -15.61
CA SER A 261 -8.98 17.31 -15.87
C SER A 261 -10.38 16.71 -16.02
N PHE A 262 -10.47 15.39 -16.24
CA PHE A 262 -11.76 14.72 -16.34
C PHE A 262 -12.28 14.21 -14.98
N GLU A 263 -11.48 14.26 -13.94
CA GLU A 263 -11.87 13.93 -12.56
C GLU A 263 -11.26 14.92 -11.58
N VAL A 264 -11.99 15.23 -10.53
CA VAL A 264 -11.57 16.21 -9.52
C VAL A 264 -10.32 15.81 -8.72
N ILE A 265 -9.98 14.53 -8.68
CA ILE A 265 -8.76 14.04 -8.06
C ILE A 265 -7.51 14.19 -8.94
N HIS A 266 -7.68 14.59 -10.17
CA HIS A 266 -6.58 14.77 -11.13
C HIS A 266 -6.33 16.24 -11.45
N GLU A 267 -6.78 17.11 -10.58
CA GLU A 267 -6.53 18.56 -10.64
C GLU A 267 -5.13 18.90 -10.07
N ASP A 268 -4.12 18.02 -10.27
CA ASP A 268 -2.77 18.12 -9.71
C ASP A 268 -2.09 19.47 -9.99
N ILE A 269 -2.44 20.12 -11.10
CA ILE A 269 -1.91 21.44 -11.46
C ILE A 269 -2.35 22.55 -10.48
N ALA A 270 -3.37 22.29 -9.64
CA ALA A 270 -3.82 23.23 -8.62
C ALA A 270 -2.73 23.56 -7.62
N VAL A 271 -1.93 22.58 -7.25
CA VAL A 271 -0.83 22.76 -6.28
C VAL A 271 0.23 23.74 -6.80
N PRO A 272 0.94 23.46 -7.93
CA PRO A 272 1.92 24.40 -8.42
C PRO A 272 1.32 25.75 -8.88
N ALA A 273 0.03 25.80 -9.26
CA ALA A 273 -0.62 27.07 -9.57
C ALA A 273 -0.82 27.92 -8.30
N ALA A 274 -1.27 27.33 -7.20
CA ALA A 274 -1.43 28.03 -5.93
C ALA A 274 -0.07 28.43 -5.35
N GLU A 275 0.94 27.55 -5.36
CA GLU A 275 2.31 27.88 -4.92
C GLU A 275 2.94 29.00 -5.75
N CYS A 276 2.74 28.99 -7.08
CA CYS A 276 3.19 30.06 -7.97
C CYS A 276 2.56 31.39 -7.58
N TYR A 277 1.22 31.42 -7.43
CA TYR A 277 0.50 32.62 -7.02
C TYR A 277 0.94 33.14 -5.66
N ASP A 278 1.16 32.23 -4.70
CA ASP A 278 1.62 32.57 -3.36
C ASP A 278 2.97 33.31 -3.38
N PHE A 279 3.92 32.89 -4.23
CA PHE A 279 5.22 33.54 -4.34
C PHE A 279 5.18 34.86 -5.12
N ILE A 280 4.37 34.97 -6.18
CA ILE A 280 4.38 36.16 -7.07
C ILE A 280 3.19 37.10 -6.86
N HIS A 281 2.36 36.88 -5.83
CA HIS A 281 1.16 37.70 -5.59
C HIS A 281 1.47 39.21 -5.59
N ASP A 282 2.49 39.64 -4.85
CA ASP A 282 2.83 41.05 -4.72
C ASP A 282 3.33 41.63 -6.07
N TYR A 283 4.03 40.85 -6.86
CA TYR A 283 4.41 41.22 -8.23
C TYR A 283 3.21 41.41 -9.13
N LEU A 284 2.27 40.47 -9.10
CA LEU A 284 1.00 40.54 -9.85
C LEU A 284 0.13 41.72 -9.39
N ALA A 285 0.03 41.97 -8.10
CA ALA A 285 -0.71 43.10 -7.55
C ALA A 285 -0.11 44.45 -8.00
N GLY A 286 1.20 44.52 -8.16
CA GLY A 286 1.88 45.70 -8.66
C GLY A 286 1.77 45.88 -10.18
N THR A 287 1.83 44.79 -10.95
CA THR A 287 1.91 44.84 -12.42
C THR A 287 0.56 44.58 -13.13
N ARG A 288 -0.32 43.82 -12.49
CA ARG A 288 -1.62 43.37 -13.06
C ARG A 288 -2.77 43.47 -12.04
N PRO A 289 -2.97 44.61 -11.37
CA PRO A 289 -3.93 44.75 -10.27
C PRO A 289 -5.38 44.45 -10.67
N ASP A 290 -5.74 44.71 -11.91
CA ASP A 290 -7.07 44.42 -12.49
C ASP A 290 -7.31 42.91 -12.72
N LYS A 291 -6.27 42.09 -12.68
CA LYS A 291 -6.35 40.64 -12.86
C LYS A 291 -6.51 39.86 -11.56
N ILE A 292 -6.12 40.42 -10.43
CA ILE A 292 -6.17 39.72 -9.12
C ILE A 292 -7.55 39.10 -8.88
N ARG A 293 -8.62 39.87 -9.12
CA ARG A 293 -9.98 39.37 -8.96
C ARG A 293 -10.31 38.21 -9.89
N ILE A 294 -9.79 38.21 -11.12
CA ILE A 294 -9.97 37.13 -12.09
C ILE A 294 -9.30 35.84 -11.59
N TYR A 295 -8.09 35.96 -11.03
CA TYR A 295 -7.36 34.80 -10.48
C TYR A 295 -8.08 34.23 -9.26
N ASP A 296 -8.51 35.07 -8.33
CA ASP A 296 -9.27 34.64 -7.15
C ASP A 296 -10.57 33.94 -7.56
N ASP A 297 -11.33 34.53 -8.49
CA ASP A 297 -12.59 33.94 -8.96
C ASP A 297 -12.34 32.62 -9.73
N ALA A 298 -11.20 32.46 -10.40
CA ALA A 298 -10.82 31.20 -11.01
C ALA A 298 -10.51 30.13 -9.95
N PHE A 299 -9.77 30.44 -8.90
CA PHE A 299 -9.53 29.52 -7.79
C PHE A 299 -10.82 29.15 -7.06
N ARG A 300 -11.68 30.10 -6.76
CA ARG A 300 -12.98 29.86 -6.10
C ARG A 300 -13.88 28.94 -6.93
N LYS A 301 -13.99 29.22 -8.23
CA LYS A 301 -14.72 28.38 -9.17
C LYS A 301 -14.15 26.95 -9.21
N TRP A 302 -12.83 26.83 -9.17
CA TRP A 302 -12.15 25.56 -9.17
C TRP A 302 -12.42 24.78 -7.88
N ALA A 303 -12.30 25.42 -6.72
CA ALA A 303 -12.64 24.85 -5.42
C ALA A 303 -14.12 24.42 -5.36
N ASP A 304 -15.05 25.27 -5.77
CA ASP A 304 -16.48 24.91 -5.85
C ASP A 304 -16.72 23.66 -6.73
N ASN A 305 -16.02 23.56 -7.86
CA ASN A 305 -16.12 22.40 -8.75
C ASN A 305 -15.60 21.11 -8.10
N ILE A 306 -14.46 21.18 -7.42
CA ILE A 306 -13.89 20.02 -6.72
C ILE A 306 -14.84 19.55 -5.62
N ILE A 307 -15.33 20.46 -4.78
CA ILE A 307 -16.25 20.12 -3.67
C ILE A 307 -17.56 19.51 -4.23
N ALA A 308 -18.11 20.08 -5.27
CA ALA A 308 -19.36 19.61 -5.87
C ALA A 308 -19.21 18.29 -6.66
N GLY A 309 -18.04 18.06 -7.25
CA GLY A 309 -17.72 16.89 -8.07
C GLY A 309 -17.05 15.74 -7.33
N GLY A 310 -16.82 15.87 -6.04
CA GLY A 310 -15.98 14.97 -5.28
C GLY A 310 -16.54 13.57 -5.02
N VAL A 311 -15.65 12.70 -4.55
CA VAL A 311 -15.96 11.35 -4.07
C VAL A 311 -15.48 11.26 -2.62
N PRO A 312 -16.37 11.01 -1.65
CA PRO A 312 -16.03 10.92 -0.24
C PRO A 312 -15.41 9.55 0.12
N HIS A 313 -15.04 9.39 1.36
CA HIS A 313 -14.72 8.14 2.08
C HIS A 313 -13.52 7.31 1.61
N ASN A 314 -12.66 7.80 0.77
CA ASN A 314 -11.42 7.11 0.37
C ASN A 314 -10.27 8.13 0.15
N ASN A 315 -9.15 7.68 -0.41
CA ASN A 315 -8.01 8.55 -0.75
C ASN A 315 -8.41 9.78 -1.60
N TRP A 316 -9.44 9.69 -2.43
CA TRP A 316 -9.92 10.81 -3.23
C TRP A 316 -10.35 11.99 -2.37
N ASN A 317 -11.05 11.72 -1.27
CA ASN A 317 -11.50 12.77 -0.36
C ASN A 317 -10.35 13.62 0.19
N LEU A 318 -9.25 12.98 0.58
CA LEU A 318 -8.06 13.68 1.06
C LEU A 318 -7.39 14.49 -0.05
N ILE A 319 -7.23 13.90 -1.25
CA ILE A 319 -6.63 14.57 -2.41
C ILE A 319 -7.46 15.81 -2.79
N GLN A 320 -8.79 15.68 -2.83
CA GLN A 320 -9.70 16.80 -3.09
C GLN A 320 -9.56 17.91 -2.03
N ALA A 321 -9.61 17.54 -0.75
CA ALA A 321 -9.45 18.48 0.34
C ALA A 321 -8.11 19.22 0.26
N ARG A 322 -7.04 18.49 -0.06
CA ARG A 322 -5.70 19.08 -0.25
C ARG A 322 -5.68 20.11 -1.37
N PHE A 323 -6.26 19.83 -2.53
CA PHE A 323 -6.31 20.81 -3.61
C PHE A 323 -7.08 22.08 -3.21
N VAL A 324 -8.22 21.92 -2.54
CA VAL A 324 -8.99 23.06 -2.06
C VAL A 324 -8.25 23.81 -0.96
N LEU A 325 -7.49 23.13 -0.08
CA LEU A 325 -6.64 23.76 0.93
C LEU A 325 -5.62 24.72 0.28
N TYR A 326 -4.87 24.24 -0.71
CA TYR A 326 -3.90 25.07 -1.45
C TYR A 326 -4.57 26.30 -2.07
N MET A 327 -5.74 26.14 -2.70
CA MET A 327 -6.49 27.25 -3.30
C MET A 327 -7.02 28.21 -2.23
N ALA A 328 -7.54 27.70 -1.12
CA ALA A 328 -8.09 28.53 -0.05
C ALA A 328 -7.03 29.44 0.59
N ILE A 329 -5.82 28.92 0.82
CA ILE A 329 -4.74 29.67 1.43
C ILE A 329 -4.41 30.95 0.67
N VAL A 330 -4.45 30.94 -0.66
CA VAL A 330 -4.07 32.10 -1.48
C VAL A 330 -5.20 33.12 -1.66
N LEU A 331 -6.43 32.81 -1.27
CA LEU A 331 -7.57 33.72 -1.38
C LEU A 331 -7.53 34.83 -0.32
N GLY A 332 -8.22 35.93 -0.60
CA GLY A 332 -8.53 36.99 0.37
C GLY A 332 -9.52 36.54 1.44
N ASP A 333 -9.81 37.45 2.39
CA ASP A 333 -10.81 37.20 3.44
C ASP A 333 -12.23 37.09 2.84
N ASP A 334 -13.14 36.43 3.58
CA ASP A 334 -14.54 36.27 3.14
C ASP A 334 -15.23 37.59 2.83
N LYS A 335 -14.90 38.66 3.59
CA LYS A 335 -15.41 40.02 3.39
C LYS A 335 -15.01 40.66 2.08
N ASP A 336 -13.94 40.20 1.44
CA ASP A 336 -13.41 40.74 0.19
C ASP A 336 -14.22 40.26 -1.04
N TYR A 337 -15.13 39.31 -0.81
CA TYR A 337 -15.97 38.73 -1.84
C TYR A 337 -17.47 39.03 -1.59
N PRO A 338 -18.24 39.40 -2.63
CA PRO A 338 -19.65 39.77 -2.48
C PRO A 338 -20.54 38.67 -1.92
N ASP A 339 -20.19 37.42 -2.16
CA ASP A 339 -20.91 36.22 -1.71
C ASP A 339 -20.37 35.65 -0.37
N GLY A 340 -19.37 36.30 0.21
CA GLY A 340 -18.75 35.86 1.45
C GLY A 340 -17.93 34.57 1.35
N LYS A 341 -17.57 34.12 0.13
CA LYS A 341 -16.82 32.92 -0.09
C LYS A 341 -15.33 33.21 -0.31
N GLY A 342 -14.62 33.49 0.76
CA GLY A 342 -13.18 33.68 0.75
C GLY A 342 -12.43 32.53 1.38
N ARG A 343 -11.26 32.85 1.88
CA ARG A 343 -10.32 31.90 2.48
C ARG A 343 -10.92 31.09 3.61
N ARG A 344 -11.56 31.76 4.59
CA ARG A 344 -12.15 31.08 5.77
C ARG A 344 -13.33 30.21 5.38
N HIS A 345 -14.15 30.63 4.42
CA HIS A 345 -15.26 29.83 3.92
C HIS A 345 -14.75 28.48 3.38
N TYR A 346 -13.78 28.48 2.42
CA TYR A 346 -13.29 27.24 1.84
C TYR A 346 -12.51 26.37 2.83
N LEU A 347 -11.77 26.97 3.76
CA LEU A 347 -11.14 26.21 4.85
C LEU A 347 -12.21 25.51 5.70
N ASN A 348 -13.30 26.20 6.06
CA ASN A 348 -14.37 25.57 6.83
C ASN A 348 -15.07 24.44 6.06
N GLU A 349 -15.33 24.63 4.78
CA GLU A 349 -15.96 23.61 3.92
C GLU A 349 -15.16 22.29 3.88
N ILE A 350 -13.83 22.36 3.85
CA ILE A 350 -13.00 21.16 3.77
C ILE A 350 -12.55 20.62 5.13
N LEU A 351 -12.50 21.45 6.18
CA LEU A 351 -12.01 21.02 7.49
C LEU A 351 -13.15 20.58 8.43
N ASN A 352 -14.33 21.20 8.32
CA ASN A 352 -15.37 21.05 9.34
C ASN A 352 -16.74 20.64 8.81
N GLU A 353 -17.01 20.85 7.52
CA GLU A 353 -18.27 20.47 6.94
C GLU A 353 -18.18 19.12 6.22
N SER A 354 -19.29 18.40 6.19
CA SER A 354 -19.38 17.13 5.46
C SER A 354 -20.61 17.12 4.56
N SER A 355 -20.43 16.69 3.33
CA SER A 355 -21.47 16.48 2.35
C SER A 355 -21.44 15.06 1.80
N ILE A 356 -22.33 14.76 0.84
CA ILE A 356 -22.29 13.49 0.10
C ILE A 356 -21.10 13.40 -0.89
N ARG A 357 -20.33 14.48 -1.02
CA ARG A 357 -19.23 14.60 -2.00
C ARG A 357 -17.86 14.86 -1.36
N GLN A 358 -17.86 15.45 -0.18
CA GLN A 358 -16.65 15.78 0.57
C GLN A 358 -16.91 15.58 2.05
N TRP A 359 -16.11 14.80 2.74
CA TRP A 359 -16.12 14.64 4.19
C TRP A 359 -15.05 15.51 4.83
N SER A 360 -15.31 15.92 6.08
CA SER A 360 -14.29 16.54 6.91
C SER A 360 -13.14 15.56 7.21
N PRO A 361 -11.91 16.05 7.47
CA PRO A 361 -10.77 15.22 7.86
C PRO A 361 -11.07 14.33 9.07
N ALA A 362 -11.72 14.85 10.09
CA ALA A 362 -12.07 14.07 11.28
C ALA A 362 -12.93 12.84 10.95
N LYS A 363 -13.95 13.01 10.11
CA LYS A 363 -14.80 11.92 9.64
C LYS A 363 -14.05 10.95 8.74
N LEU A 364 -13.17 11.45 7.89
CA LEU A 364 -12.34 10.62 7.00
C LEU A 364 -11.33 9.78 7.79
N ILE A 365 -10.73 10.36 8.82
CA ILE A 365 -9.79 9.69 9.73
C ILE A 365 -10.49 8.52 10.44
N ASP A 366 -11.65 8.80 11.06
CA ASP A 366 -12.43 7.78 11.78
C ASP A 366 -12.83 6.59 10.89
N TYR A 367 -13.20 6.87 9.65
CA TYR A 367 -13.57 5.83 8.68
C TYR A 367 -12.35 5.10 8.09
N GLY A 368 -11.31 5.85 7.71
CA GLY A 368 -10.24 5.37 6.84
C GLY A 368 -9.09 4.67 7.55
N PHE A 369 -8.85 4.93 8.84
CA PHE A 369 -7.80 4.28 9.59
C PHE A 369 -8.32 3.11 10.44
N ASP A 370 -7.52 2.08 10.56
CA ASP A 370 -7.65 1.11 11.64
C ASP A 370 -7.14 1.77 12.94
N ALA A 371 -8.04 2.03 13.86
CA ALA A 371 -7.73 2.75 15.09
C ALA A 371 -6.75 2.01 16.03
N GLN A 372 -6.60 0.68 15.86
CA GLN A 372 -5.69 -0.12 16.68
C GLN A 372 -4.26 -0.09 16.17
N THR A 373 -4.10 -0.07 14.84
CA THR A 373 -2.79 -0.23 14.20
C THR A 373 -2.30 1.01 13.46
N GLY A 374 -3.16 2.01 13.24
CA GLY A 374 -2.84 3.17 12.41
C GLY A 374 -2.79 2.87 10.90
N ILE A 375 -3.14 1.67 10.46
CA ILE A 375 -3.16 1.33 9.04
C ILE A 375 -4.31 2.05 8.33
N TRP A 376 -4.00 2.72 7.23
CA TRP A 376 -5.02 3.21 6.30
C TRP A 376 -5.63 2.03 5.52
N LYS A 377 -6.97 1.94 5.50
CA LYS A 377 -7.73 0.77 5.00
C LYS A 377 -7.73 0.67 3.48
N GLU A 378 -6.54 0.58 2.90
CA GLU A 378 -6.31 0.34 1.48
C GLU A 378 -5.11 -0.60 1.28
N SER A 379 -4.86 -1.05 0.04
CA SER A 379 -3.68 -1.84 -0.30
C SER A 379 -2.37 -1.09 0.06
N PRO A 380 -1.24 -1.79 0.30
CA PRO A 380 -0.02 -1.18 0.84
C PRO A 380 0.48 0.03 0.08
N GLY A 381 0.48 -0.03 -1.26
CA GLY A 381 0.92 1.08 -2.09
C GLY A 381 0.08 2.34 -1.92
N TYR A 382 -1.25 2.16 -1.80
CA TYR A 382 -2.17 3.26 -1.54
C TYR A 382 -2.09 3.75 -0.08
N ALA A 383 -1.99 2.85 0.88
CA ALA A 383 -1.87 3.23 2.28
C ALA A 383 -0.63 4.10 2.53
N VAL A 384 0.55 3.69 2.02
CA VAL A 384 1.79 4.48 2.11
C VAL A 384 1.65 5.84 1.44
N MET A 385 1.01 5.90 0.26
CA MET A 385 0.75 7.14 -0.44
C MET A 385 -0.15 8.07 0.39
N VAL A 386 -1.27 7.56 0.89
CA VAL A 386 -2.23 8.36 1.66
C VAL A 386 -1.64 8.89 2.97
N VAL A 387 -0.84 8.09 3.67
CA VAL A 387 -0.13 8.58 4.87
C VAL A 387 0.82 9.73 4.51
N SER A 388 1.49 9.67 3.36
CA SER A 388 2.32 10.78 2.87
C SER A 388 1.49 12.03 2.52
N GLU A 389 0.31 11.87 1.92
CA GLU A 389 -0.61 12.98 1.64
C GLU A 389 -1.14 13.62 2.93
N TRP A 390 -1.44 12.82 3.97
CA TRP A 390 -1.81 13.34 5.26
C TRP A 390 -0.71 14.19 5.89
N THR A 391 0.55 13.78 5.80
CA THR A 391 1.65 14.57 6.37
C THR A 391 1.91 15.86 5.61
N ASP A 392 1.66 15.92 4.29
CA ASP A 392 1.68 17.19 3.54
C ASP A 392 0.52 18.10 3.94
N PHE A 393 -0.67 17.54 4.15
CA PHE A 393 -1.84 18.27 4.66
C PHE A 393 -1.58 18.85 6.05
N ILE A 394 -1.01 18.06 6.98
CA ILE A 394 -0.58 18.49 8.31
C ILE A 394 0.41 19.65 8.21
N ARG A 395 1.46 19.51 7.41
CA ARG A 395 2.49 20.54 7.22
C ARG A 395 1.90 21.90 6.80
N LEU A 396 0.91 21.88 5.91
CA LEU A 396 0.23 23.12 5.52
C LEU A 396 -0.58 23.72 6.66
N LEU A 397 -1.30 22.90 7.43
CA LEU A 397 -2.06 23.38 8.57
C LEU A 397 -1.17 23.91 9.69
N ASP A 398 -0.05 23.24 9.98
CA ASP A 398 0.99 23.75 10.90
C ASP A 398 1.48 25.13 10.45
N THR A 399 1.89 25.25 9.19
CA THR A 399 2.50 26.46 8.66
C THR A 399 1.53 27.63 8.56
N VAL A 400 0.27 27.37 8.18
CA VAL A 400 -0.72 28.41 7.83
C VAL A 400 -1.67 28.71 8.97
N LEU A 401 -2.08 27.68 9.72
CA LEU A 401 -3.09 27.78 10.79
C LEU A 401 -2.50 27.60 12.21
N ASP A 402 -1.28 27.12 12.35
CA ASP A 402 -0.68 26.74 13.65
C ASP A 402 -1.56 25.72 14.39
N VAL A 403 -2.07 24.70 13.66
CA VAL A 403 -2.97 23.68 14.18
C VAL A 403 -2.31 22.33 14.18
N ASP A 404 -2.08 21.76 15.36
CA ASP A 404 -1.47 20.44 15.54
C ASP A 404 -2.49 19.32 15.28
N MET A 405 -2.60 18.92 14.04
CA MET A 405 -3.47 17.80 13.63
C MET A 405 -3.06 16.47 14.24
N ALA A 406 -1.77 16.24 14.44
CA ALA A 406 -1.27 15.00 15.03
C ALA A 406 -1.65 14.90 16.53
N ALA A 407 -1.71 16.01 17.23
CA ALA A 407 -2.23 16.03 18.60
C ALA A 407 -3.75 15.88 18.67
N LEU A 408 -4.49 16.46 17.70
CA LEU A 408 -5.95 16.29 17.60
C LEU A 408 -6.34 14.85 17.21
N PHE A 409 -5.56 14.22 16.37
CA PHE A 409 -5.79 12.88 15.83
C PHE A 409 -4.50 12.03 15.91
N PRO A 410 -4.20 11.43 17.07
CA PRO A 410 -2.95 10.69 17.29
C PRO A 410 -2.70 9.55 16.29
N VAL A 411 -3.76 8.95 15.74
CA VAL A 411 -3.66 7.91 14.71
C VAL A 411 -2.86 8.34 13.48
N LEU A 412 -2.73 9.65 13.21
CA LEU A 412 -1.92 10.16 12.11
C LEU A 412 -0.41 9.95 12.35
N ALA A 413 0.05 10.12 13.59
CA ALA A 413 1.42 9.81 13.98
C ALA A 413 1.63 8.28 14.04
N ASP A 414 0.65 7.53 14.58
CA ASP A 414 0.68 6.07 14.64
C ASP A 414 0.74 5.44 13.24
N ALA A 415 0.05 6.03 12.27
CA ALA A 415 0.12 5.60 10.88
C ALA A 415 1.55 5.66 10.31
N VAL A 416 2.32 6.71 10.67
CA VAL A 416 3.72 6.82 10.26
C VAL A 416 4.61 5.81 11.01
N ARG A 417 4.37 5.58 12.30
CA ARG A 417 5.06 4.55 13.10
C ARG A 417 4.86 3.15 12.55
N THR A 418 3.70 2.89 11.96
CA THR A 418 3.32 1.57 11.45
C THR A 418 3.86 1.29 10.04
N LEU A 419 4.26 2.30 9.27
CA LEU A 419 4.76 2.10 7.89
C LEU A 419 5.85 1.01 7.76
N PRO A 420 6.81 0.86 8.68
CA PRO A 420 7.81 -0.20 8.58
C PRO A 420 7.25 -1.62 8.64
N GLN A 421 6.03 -1.83 9.18
CA GLN A 421 5.42 -3.16 9.22
C GLN A 421 5.18 -3.74 7.82
N TYR A 422 5.03 -2.89 6.80
CA TYR A 422 4.91 -3.34 5.40
C TYR A 422 6.20 -3.94 4.83
N LEU A 423 7.36 -3.74 5.47
CA LEU A 423 8.64 -4.10 4.87
C LEU A 423 8.94 -5.60 4.94
N PHE A 424 9.31 -6.15 3.80
CA PHE A 424 10.13 -7.35 3.71
C PHE A 424 11.57 -7.06 4.13
N PRO A 425 12.34 -8.06 4.56
CA PRO A 425 13.73 -7.87 4.98
C PRO A 425 14.66 -7.23 3.93
N ASN A 426 14.34 -7.31 2.64
CA ASN A 426 15.07 -6.61 1.57
C ASN A 426 14.65 -5.15 1.37
N GLY A 427 13.77 -4.62 2.21
CA GLY A 427 13.30 -3.24 2.18
C GLY A 427 12.20 -2.94 1.17
N LEU A 428 11.63 -3.95 0.51
CA LEU A 428 10.44 -3.80 -0.32
C LEU A 428 9.19 -3.86 0.56
N ILE A 429 8.16 -3.07 0.24
CA ILE A 429 6.83 -3.19 0.88
C ILE A 429 6.10 -4.41 0.36
N THR A 430 5.17 -4.98 1.14
CA THR A 430 4.26 -6.05 0.71
C THR A 430 3.42 -5.64 -0.50
N GLY A 431 3.05 -6.62 -1.34
CA GLY A 431 2.57 -6.36 -2.70
C GLY A 431 1.10 -6.68 -2.97
N TRP A 432 0.32 -7.09 -1.95
CA TRP A 432 -1.07 -7.49 -2.15
C TRP A 432 -1.98 -6.33 -2.63
N GLY A 433 -3.04 -6.70 -3.37
CA GLY A 433 -3.97 -5.76 -3.98
C GLY A 433 -3.31 -4.91 -5.08
N ASP A 434 -3.77 -3.67 -5.24
CA ASP A 434 -3.28 -2.76 -6.29
C ASP A 434 -1.90 -2.15 -5.96
N THR A 435 -0.94 -2.97 -5.60
CA THR A 435 0.38 -2.53 -5.15
C THR A 435 1.48 -2.91 -6.14
N PHE A 436 2.55 -2.12 -6.20
CA PHE A 436 3.85 -2.48 -6.76
C PHE A 436 4.84 -2.67 -5.63
N TYR A 437 5.66 -3.70 -5.69
CA TYR A 437 6.78 -3.84 -4.78
C TYR A 437 7.74 -2.68 -4.98
N GLY A 438 7.98 -1.91 -3.94
CA GLY A 438 8.80 -0.72 -3.96
C GLY A 438 9.42 -0.47 -2.60
N LYS A 439 10.36 0.46 -2.55
CA LYS A 439 10.91 0.90 -1.27
C LYS A 439 9.91 1.76 -0.51
N LEU A 440 10.04 1.79 0.80
CA LEU A 440 9.25 2.66 1.66
C LEU A 440 9.45 4.13 1.28
N ASN A 441 8.35 4.86 1.11
CA ASN A 441 8.39 6.32 0.96
C ASN A 441 8.56 6.97 2.34
N THR A 442 9.70 7.63 2.54
CA THR A 442 10.04 8.26 3.83
C THR A 442 9.55 9.70 3.97
N SER A 443 8.80 10.22 3.00
CA SER A 443 8.27 11.60 3.06
C SER A 443 7.33 11.81 4.26
N ALA A 444 6.57 10.79 4.63
CA ALA A 444 5.69 10.84 5.80
C ALA A 444 6.47 11.01 7.10
N ILE A 445 7.60 10.32 7.27
CA ILE A 445 8.47 10.47 8.44
C ILE A 445 8.97 11.90 8.54
N LYS A 446 9.43 12.48 7.41
CA LYS A 446 9.84 13.90 7.34
C LYS A 446 8.70 14.86 7.70
N GLY A 447 7.48 14.55 7.28
CA GLY A 447 6.31 15.33 7.63
C GLY A 447 6.06 15.37 9.13
N MET A 448 6.22 14.23 9.83
CA MET A 448 6.09 14.17 11.28
C MET A 448 7.25 14.87 12.01
N ILE A 449 8.47 14.80 11.47
CA ILE A 449 9.59 15.61 11.99
C ILE A 449 9.26 17.11 11.91
N ALA A 450 8.70 17.55 10.78
CA ALA A 450 8.31 18.96 10.61
C ALA A 450 7.24 19.38 11.61
N ASN A 451 6.22 18.54 11.83
CA ASN A 451 5.18 18.77 12.83
C ASN A 451 5.77 18.84 14.26
N ALA A 452 6.63 17.88 14.61
CA ALA A 452 7.27 17.85 15.93
C ALA A 452 8.17 19.06 16.17
N MET A 453 8.93 19.48 15.16
CA MET A 453 9.74 20.73 15.23
C MET A 453 8.87 21.96 15.40
N HIS A 454 7.78 22.08 14.62
CA HIS A 454 6.88 23.23 14.66
C HIS A 454 6.23 23.42 16.02
N HIS A 455 5.78 22.31 16.64
CA HIS A 455 5.07 22.33 17.92
C HIS A 455 5.96 22.06 19.15
N GLY A 456 7.29 21.94 18.98
CA GLY A 456 8.24 21.75 20.09
C GLY A 456 8.08 20.41 20.81
N LYS A 457 7.72 19.33 20.11
CA LYS A 457 7.53 17.99 20.66
C LYS A 457 8.85 17.22 20.65
N GLU A 458 9.66 17.40 21.70
CA GLU A 458 11.03 16.84 21.74
C GLU A 458 11.07 15.32 21.58
N ASP A 459 10.19 14.57 22.26
CA ASP A 459 10.15 13.11 22.24
C ASP A 459 9.79 12.58 20.83
N GLU A 460 8.78 13.14 20.15
CA GLU A 460 8.40 12.78 18.79
C GLU A 460 9.48 13.19 17.78
N LEU A 461 10.14 14.32 18.00
CA LEU A 461 11.24 14.77 17.15
C LEU A 461 12.42 13.79 17.21
N GLU A 462 12.81 13.32 18.40
CA GLU A 462 13.85 12.31 18.57
C GLU A 462 13.45 10.99 17.91
N GLU A 463 12.24 10.51 18.17
CA GLU A 463 11.68 9.27 17.63
C GLU A 463 11.70 9.26 16.10
N PHE A 464 11.04 10.25 15.46
CA PHE A 464 10.95 10.31 14.00
C PHE A 464 12.28 10.64 13.32
N SER A 465 13.16 11.40 13.97
CA SER A 465 14.53 11.64 13.46
C SER A 465 15.36 10.37 13.47
N SER A 466 15.31 9.59 14.53
CA SER A 466 15.92 8.27 14.63
C SER A 466 15.39 7.30 13.55
N MET A 467 14.06 7.27 13.36
CA MET A 467 13.42 6.47 12.33
C MET A 467 13.84 6.92 10.91
N TYR A 468 13.80 8.23 10.63
CA TYR A 468 14.22 8.76 9.34
C TYR A 468 15.68 8.40 9.04
N ARG A 469 16.56 8.49 10.05
CA ARG A 469 17.96 8.13 9.93
C ARG A 469 18.19 6.65 9.64
N CYS A 470 17.35 5.78 10.20
CA CYS A 470 17.36 4.35 9.90
C CYS A 470 17.03 4.06 8.43
N PHE A 471 15.98 4.70 7.88
CA PHE A 471 15.48 4.41 6.53
C PHE A 471 16.13 5.26 5.42
N CYS A 472 16.84 6.32 5.77
CA CYS A 472 17.55 7.22 4.88
C CYS A 472 18.98 7.48 5.36
N PRO A 473 19.84 6.47 5.50
CA PRO A 473 21.20 6.66 6.02
C PRO A 473 22.03 7.64 5.16
N GLU A 474 21.73 7.74 3.87
CA GLU A 474 22.35 8.69 2.96
C GLU A 474 22.09 10.16 3.32
N ALA A 475 20.99 10.45 4.05
CA ALA A 475 20.70 11.80 4.51
C ALA A 475 21.70 12.29 5.58
N TRP A 476 22.42 11.37 6.21
CA TRP A 476 23.48 11.64 7.20
C TRP A 476 24.90 11.38 6.69
N SER A 477 25.07 11.18 5.40
CA SER A 477 26.40 11.17 4.79
C SER A 477 27.14 12.48 5.12
N ALA A 478 28.47 12.44 5.09
CA ALA A 478 29.27 13.64 5.31
C ALA A 478 28.72 14.81 4.47
N PRO A 479 28.74 16.07 4.95
CA PRO A 479 28.17 17.21 4.21
C PRO A 479 28.65 17.34 2.76
N SER A 480 29.84 16.85 2.46
CA SER A 480 30.41 16.79 1.10
C SER A 480 29.77 15.73 0.20
N GLU A 481 29.04 14.75 0.76
CA GLU A 481 28.40 13.63 0.07
C GLU A 481 26.88 13.78 0.03
N GLN A 482 26.31 14.67 0.84
CA GLN A 482 24.87 14.94 0.85
C GLN A 482 24.46 15.54 -0.49
N ARG A 483 23.39 14.99 -1.07
CA ARG A 483 22.80 15.49 -2.30
C ARG A 483 21.37 15.97 -2.03
N ILE A 484 21.21 17.26 -1.89
CA ILE A 484 19.89 17.90 -1.78
C ILE A 484 19.29 18.04 -3.19
N PRO A 485 18.04 17.61 -3.42
CA PRO A 485 17.39 17.81 -4.72
C PRO A 485 17.19 19.29 -5.04
N ASP A 486 17.30 19.68 -6.31
CA ASP A 486 17.04 21.02 -6.83
C ASP A 486 15.55 21.31 -7.03
N LYS A 487 14.79 21.13 -5.95
CA LYS A 487 13.33 21.37 -5.90
C LYS A 487 13.00 22.43 -4.87
N VAL A 488 11.95 23.22 -5.12
CA VAL A 488 11.48 24.26 -4.19
C VAL A 488 11.22 23.67 -2.80
N SER A 489 10.59 22.50 -2.71
CA SER A 489 10.34 21.84 -1.43
C SER A 489 11.60 21.53 -0.61
N SER A 490 12.77 21.40 -1.25
CA SER A 490 14.04 21.20 -0.53
C SER A 490 14.49 22.44 0.24
N PHE A 491 13.96 23.60 -0.09
CA PHE A 491 14.26 24.88 0.56
C PHE A 491 13.15 25.37 1.46
N THR A 492 11.92 24.95 1.22
CA THR A 492 10.73 25.43 1.93
C THR A 492 10.21 24.47 2.99
N THR A 493 10.72 23.23 3.03
CA THR A 493 10.34 22.23 4.04
C THR A 493 11.57 21.80 4.85
N VAL A 494 11.38 20.93 5.84
CA VAL A 494 12.48 20.36 6.63
C VAL A 494 13.47 19.63 5.73
N SER A 495 14.73 19.92 5.88
CA SER A 495 15.86 19.29 5.20
C SER A 495 16.70 18.46 6.18
N PRO A 496 17.56 17.54 5.69
CA PRO A 496 18.51 16.84 6.56
C PRO A 496 19.43 17.76 7.36
N ALA A 497 19.68 18.99 6.86
CA ALA A 497 20.49 19.97 7.57
C ALA A 497 19.81 20.60 8.80
N ASP A 498 18.50 20.50 8.90
CA ASP A 498 17.73 20.98 10.05
C ASP A 498 17.71 19.95 11.20
N LEU A 499 18.21 18.74 10.98
CA LEU A 499 18.18 17.66 11.95
C LEU A 499 19.47 17.63 12.79
N ASP A 500 19.36 17.26 14.06
CA ASP A 500 20.50 17.10 14.94
C ASP A 500 21.48 16.05 14.37
N PRO A 501 22.73 16.44 14.04
CA PRO A 501 23.72 15.52 13.51
C PRO A 501 24.09 14.39 14.49
N ASP A 502 23.87 14.60 15.78
CA ASP A 502 24.14 13.63 16.83
C ASP A 502 22.99 12.63 17.09
N THR A 503 21.85 12.79 16.40
CA THR A 503 20.73 11.83 16.50
C THR A 503 21.23 10.41 16.24
N VAL A 504 20.94 9.48 17.14
CA VAL A 504 21.29 8.07 17.00
C VAL A 504 20.31 7.40 16.03
N PRO A 505 20.78 6.72 14.97
CA PRO A 505 19.88 5.98 14.10
C PRO A 505 19.24 4.83 14.87
N GLY A 506 17.93 4.66 14.72
CA GLY A 506 17.27 3.45 15.16
C GLY A 506 17.68 2.24 14.32
N ARG A 507 17.43 1.04 14.82
CA ARG A 507 17.56 -0.19 14.04
C ARG A 507 16.22 -0.56 13.46
N ILE A 508 16.19 -1.20 12.29
CA ILE A 508 14.93 -1.59 11.65
C ILE A 508 14.06 -2.45 12.56
N GLU A 509 14.68 -3.28 13.42
CA GLU A 509 13.98 -4.13 14.39
C GLU A 509 13.29 -3.35 15.52
N ASP A 510 13.65 -2.08 15.70
CA ASP A 510 13.01 -1.22 16.71
C ASP A 510 11.64 -0.71 16.20
N TYR A 511 11.37 -0.82 14.89
CA TYR A 511 10.16 -0.32 14.23
C TYR A 511 9.25 -1.41 13.67
N VAL A 512 9.64 -2.69 13.81
CA VAL A 512 8.84 -3.82 13.36
C VAL A 512 8.69 -4.86 14.48
N THR A 513 7.55 -5.54 14.49
CA THR A 513 7.28 -6.63 15.41
C THR A 513 7.51 -7.99 14.75
N PRO A 514 7.84 -9.05 15.52
CA PRO A 514 7.93 -10.40 14.97
C PRO A 514 6.62 -10.85 14.30
N THR A 515 5.51 -10.46 14.86
CA THR A 515 4.16 -10.69 14.32
C THR A 515 3.38 -9.37 14.32
N PHE A 516 2.63 -9.13 13.27
CA PHE A 516 1.76 -7.96 13.13
C PHE A 516 0.39 -8.39 12.58
N TRP A 517 -0.69 -7.83 13.09
CA TRP A 517 -2.05 -8.07 12.62
C TRP A 517 -2.84 -6.76 12.58
N SER A 518 -3.45 -6.46 11.44
CA SER A 518 -4.44 -5.40 11.29
C SER A 518 -5.76 -6.01 10.82
N GLU A 519 -6.76 -5.99 11.68
CA GLU A 519 -8.11 -6.46 11.36
C GLU A 519 -8.75 -5.57 10.30
N GLY A 520 -8.50 -4.24 10.36
CA GLY A 520 -9.09 -3.24 9.47
C GLY A 520 -8.74 -3.36 7.99
N VAL A 521 -7.68 -4.12 7.65
CA VAL A 521 -7.32 -4.50 6.28
C VAL A 521 -7.13 -6.00 6.12
N SER A 522 -7.43 -6.76 7.16
CA SER A 522 -7.31 -8.23 7.15
C SER A 522 -5.91 -8.70 6.74
N TRP A 523 -4.88 -8.12 7.35
CA TRP A 523 -3.48 -8.36 6.98
C TRP A 523 -2.63 -8.80 8.17
N PHE A 524 -1.93 -9.92 7.97
CA PHE A 524 -1.06 -10.55 8.95
C PHE A 524 0.37 -10.67 8.42
N VAL A 525 1.33 -10.45 9.30
CA VAL A 525 2.76 -10.68 9.04
C VAL A 525 3.38 -11.49 10.15
N ALA A 526 4.28 -12.40 9.80
CA ALA A 526 5.22 -13.00 10.75
C ALA A 526 6.61 -13.06 10.11
N ARG A 527 7.65 -12.69 10.89
CA ARG A 527 9.04 -12.61 10.43
C ARG A 527 10.04 -13.08 11.49
N THR A 528 11.08 -13.79 11.05
CA THR A 528 12.15 -14.25 11.95
C THR A 528 13.14 -13.15 12.29
N GLY A 529 13.26 -12.14 11.43
CA GLY A 529 14.13 -10.97 11.55
C GLY A 529 14.03 -10.06 10.34
N MET A 530 14.97 -9.13 10.20
CA MET A 530 15.05 -8.15 9.11
C MET A 530 16.37 -8.20 8.33
N ASP A 531 17.20 -9.22 8.52
CA ASP A 531 18.36 -9.45 7.66
C ASP A 531 17.90 -10.02 6.31
N ALA A 532 18.32 -9.40 5.22
CA ALA A 532 17.80 -9.71 3.88
C ALA A 532 18.06 -11.16 3.44
N ASP A 533 19.24 -11.71 3.77
CA ASP A 533 19.65 -13.01 3.25
C ASP A 533 19.27 -14.17 4.18
N SER A 534 19.14 -13.89 5.48
CA SER A 534 18.95 -14.91 6.51
C SER A 534 17.54 -14.97 7.10
N SER A 535 16.71 -13.93 6.92
CA SER A 535 15.36 -13.92 7.48
C SER A 535 14.33 -14.57 6.58
N LEU A 536 13.30 -15.14 7.21
CA LEU A 536 12.07 -15.59 6.58
C LEU A 536 10.93 -14.65 6.99
N MET A 537 10.00 -14.42 6.08
CA MET A 537 8.79 -13.65 6.35
C MET A 537 7.62 -14.18 5.53
N MET A 538 6.48 -14.30 6.18
CA MET A 538 5.20 -14.52 5.51
C MET A 538 4.29 -13.30 5.70
N SER A 539 3.56 -12.96 4.65
CA SER A 539 2.49 -11.98 4.64
C SER A 539 1.22 -12.68 4.19
N VAL A 540 0.14 -12.57 4.96
CA VAL A 540 -1.15 -13.21 4.65
C VAL A 540 -2.21 -12.13 4.63
N CYS A 541 -3.01 -12.06 3.57
CA CYS A 541 -4.05 -11.06 3.45
C CYS A 541 -5.38 -11.65 3.03
N GLY A 542 -6.45 -11.06 3.56
CA GLY A 542 -7.82 -11.22 3.07
C GLY A 542 -8.18 -10.12 2.07
N SER A 543 -9.47 -9.77 2.03
CA SER A 543 -9.99 -8.72 1.13
C SER A 543 -10.86 -7.75 1.93
N GLU A 544 -10.22 -6.83 2.65
CA GLU A 544 -10.89 -5.79 3.45
C GLU A 544 -10.31 -4.42 3.14
N GLY A 545 -11.17 -3.45 2.74
CA GLY A 545 -10.79 -2.08 2.40
C GLY A 545 -10.84 -1.78 0.91
N ASN A 546 -10.12 -0.72 0.51
CA ASN A 546 -10.07 -0.27 -0.88
C ASN A 546 -8.85 -0.82 -1.64
N HIS A 547 -8.95 -0.87 -2.96
CA HIS A 547 -7.91 -1.37 -3.87
C HIS A 547 -7.53 -2.82 -3.58
N MET A 548 -8.54 -3.60 -3.17
CA MET A 548 -8.41 -5.03 -2.87
C MET A 548 -8.82 -5.90 -4.07
N HIS A 549 -8.32 -7.12 -4.04
CA HIS A 549 -8.65 -8.17 -5.00
C HIS A 549 -9.46 -9.28 -4.34
N ALA A 550 -9.90 -10.26 -5.11
CA ALA A 550 -10.48 -11.49 -4.60
C ALA A 550 -9.34 -12.41 -4.09
N ASN A 551 -8.79 -12.08 -2.91
CA ASN A 551 -7.60 -12.74 -2.35
C ASN A 551 -7.92 -14.09 -1.68
N GLY A 552 -9.12 -14.23 -1.11
CA GLY A 552 -9.38 -15.34 -0.19
C GLY A 552 -8.45 -15.28 1.02
N ILE A 553 -7.72 -16.34 1.32
CA ILE A 553 -6.61 -16.34 2.30
C ILE A 553 -5.31 -16.43 1.50
N SER A 554 -4.89 -15.32 0.89
CA SER A 554 -3.68 -15.28 0.05
C SER A 554 -2.42 -15.14 0.90
N MET A 555 -1.28 -15.60 0.37
CA MET A 555 0.02 -15.48 1.04
C MET A 555 1.10 -14.95 0.10
N GLU A 556 2.06 -14.24 0.68
CA GLU A 556 3.37 -13.91 0.11
C GLU A 556 4.45 -14.54 0.98
N LEU A 557 5.50 -15.11 0.39
CA LEU A 557 6.62 -15.73 1.10
C LEU A 557 7.95 -15.11 0.70
N TYR A 558 8.79 -14.83 1.70
CA TYR A 558 10.10 -14.22 1.51
C TYR A 558 11.22 -15.10 2.03
N GLY A 559 12.35 -15.12 1.33
CA GLY A 559 13.59 -15.74 1.79
C GLY A 559 14.74 -15.52 0.82
N LYS A 560 15.97 -15.60 1.33
CA LYS A 560 17.19 -15.50 0.52
C LYS A 560 17.26 -14.21 -0.33
N GLY A 561 16.81 -13.09 0.21
CA GLY A 561 16.87 -11.78 -0.44
C GLY A 561 15.68 -11.45 -1.36
N TYR A 562 14.73 -12.35 -1.55
CA TYR A 562 13.65 -12.18 -2.53
C TYR A 562 12.26 -12.50 -1.96
N VAL A 563 11.24 -11.80 -2.47
CA VAL A 563 9.84 -12.23 -2.32
C VAL A 563 9.63 -13.39 -3.29
N MET A 564 9.75 -14.62 -2.76
CA MET A 564 9.74 -15.85 -3.58
C MET A 564 8.36 -16.15 -4.14
N ALA A 565 7.32 -16.03 -3.31
CA ALA A 565 5.93 -16.22 -3.71
C ALA A 565 5.19 -14.87 -3.64
N PRO A 566 5.33 -14.01 -4.66
CA PRO A 566 4.72 -12.68 -4.67
C PRO A 566 3.22 -12.72 -4.98
N ASP A 567 2.52 -11.64 -4.65
CA ASP A 567 1.29 -11.25 -5.32
C ASP A 567 1.60 -10.78 -6.75
N LEU A 568 0.74 -11.07 -7.73
CA LEU A 568 0.99 -10.70 -9.12
C LEU A 568 0.69 -9.23 -9.42
N GLY A 569 -0.01 -8.52 -8.52
CA GLY A 569 -0.37 -7.11 -8.63
C GLY A 569 -1.58 -6.84 -9.52
N ARG A 570 -1.72 -5.61 -9.99
CA ARG A 570 -2.95 -5.12 -10.63
C ARG A 570 -3.01 -5.23 -12.16
N GLY A 571 -2.00 -5.76 -12.82
CA GLY A 571 -1.96 -5.76 -14.29
C GLY A 571 -1.85 -4.36 -14.89
N SER A 572 -2.32 -4.22 -16.14
CA SER A 572 -2.09 -3.03 -16.95
C SER A 572 -2.88 -1.79 -16.51
N GLY A 573 -4.05 -1.96 -15.92
CA GLY A 573 -4.88 -0.86 -15.40
C GLY A 573 -6.34 -1.24 -15.15
N TYR A 574 -7.04 -0.44 -14.38
CA TYR A 574 -8.40 -0.72 -13.88
C TYR A 574 -9.48 -0.99 -14.93
N THR A 575 -9.28 -0.56 -16.15
CA THR A 575 -10.23 -0.73 -17.25
C THR A 575 -9.78 -1.75 -18.29
N THR A 576 -8.68 -2.43 -18.03
CA THR A 576 -8.14 -3.47 -18.91
C THR A 576 -8.69 -4.85 -18.54
N LEU A 577 -8.81 -5.72 -19.56
CA LEU A 577 -9.34 -7.06 -19.34
C LEU A 577 -8.45 -7.90 -18.43
N ASP A 578 -7.12 -7.75 -18.53
CA ASP A 578 -6.17 -8.46 -17.69
C ASP A 578 -6.37 -8.15 -16.19
N TYR A 579 -6.72 -6.88 -15.81
CA TYR A 579 -7.08 -6.54 -14.45
C TYR A 579 -8.36 -7.27 -14.02
N THR A 580 -9.45 -7.06 -14.78
CA THR A 580 -10.79 -7.52 -14.36
C THR A 580 -10.99 -9.02 -14.45
N GLU A 581 -10.29 -9.68 -15.39
CA GLU A 581 -10.47 -11.10 -15.68
C GLU A 581 -9.41 -11.99 -15.01
N PHE A 582 -8.25 -11.46 -14.65
CA PHE A 582 -7.15 -12.25 -14.09
C PHE A 582 -6.59 -11.68 -12.79
N TYR A 583 -5.89 -10.52 -12.82
CA TYR A 583 -5.09 -10.05 -11.69
C TYR A 583 -5.91 -9.79 -10.42
N SER A 584 -7.17 -9.41 -10.54
CA SER A 584 -8.07 -9.22 -9.41
C SER A 584 -8.83 -10.48 -8.98
N GLN A 585 -8.56 -11.64 -9.59
CA GLN A 585 -9.30 -12.88 -9.35
C GLN A 585 -8.48 -13.95 -8.65
N PHE A 586 -9.12 -14.91 -7.96
CA PHE A 586 -8.47 -15.96 -7.19
C PHE A 586 -7.29 -16.66 -7.89
N PRO A 587 -7.38 -17.03 -9.19
CA PRO A 587 -6.26 -17.70 -9.86
C PRO A 587 -4.98 -16.89 -10.02
N ALA A 588 -4.98 -15.59 -9.71
CA ALA A 588 -3.78 -14.76 -9.70
C ALA A 588 -3.13 -14.64 -8.32
N HIS A 589 -3.68 -15.29 -7.31
CA HIS A 589 -3.21 -15.22 -5.92
C HIS A 589 -2.81 -16.59 -5.39
N ASN A 590 -1.97 -16.62 -4.34
CA ASN A 590 -1.55 -17.85 -3.68
C ASN A 590 -2.61 -18.31 -2.69
N THR A 591 -3.73 -18.82 -3.20
CA THR A 591 -4.94 -19.18 -2.45
C THR A 591 -5.69 -20.34 -3.09
N VAL A 592 -6.91 -20.64 -2.61
CA VAL A 592 -7.79 -21.70 -3.14
C VAL A 592 -8.99 -21.09 -3.83
N CYS A 593 -9.21 -21.49 -5.09
CA CYS A 593 -10.43 -21.22 -5.85
C CYS A 593 -11.35 -22.43 -5.83
N VAL A 594 -12.61 -22.22 -5.41
CA VAL A 594 -13.60 -23.29 -5.27
C VAL A 594 -14.48 -23.36 -6.53
N ASP A 595 -14.63 -24.55 -7.10
CA ASP A 595 -15.47 -24.86 -8.26
C ASP A 595 -15.19 -23.98 -9.51
N GLY A 596 -14.08 -23.23 -9.51
CA GLY A 596 -13.71 -22.29 -10.57
C GLY A 596 -14.62 -21.09 -10.69
N ILE A 597 -15.32 -20.70 -9.61
CA ILE A 597 -16.31 -19.62 -9.65
C ILE A 597 -16.16 -18.59 -8.53
N SER A 598 -15.29 -18.85 -7.57
CA SER A 598 -15.12 -17.99 -6.39
C SER A 598 -14.53 -16.64 -6.75
N SER A 599 -15.39 -15.66 -6.95
CA SER A 599 -15.02 -14.25 -7.11
C SER A 599 -16.03 -13.35 -6.41
N TYR A 600 -15.59 -12.24 -5.88
CA TYR A 600 -16.44 -11.26 -5.22
C TYR A 600 -15.99 -9.84 -5.62
N PRO A 601 -16.76 -8.80 -5.27
CA PRO A 601 -16.40 -7.44 -5.66
C PRO A 601 -14.98 -7.07 -5.28
N VAL A 602 -14.24 -6.52 -6.22
CA VAL A 602 -12.89 -5.99 -6.07
C VAL A 602 -12.94 -4.48 -5.92
N MET A 603 -11.81 -3.83 -5.74
CA MET A 603 -11.65 -2.40 -5.43
C MET A 603 -12.09 -2.06 -4.00
N GLN A 604 -13.36 -2.11 -3.68
CA GLN A 604 -13.87 -1.95 -2.32
C GLN A 604 -14.46 -3.29 -1.88
N SER A 605 -13.85 -3.91 -0.89
CA SER A 605 -14.21 -5.23 -0.41
C SER A 605 -14.41 -5.27 1.10
N TYR A 606 -15.30 -6.13 1.54
CA TYR A 606 -15.65 -6.39 2.94
C TYR A 606 -15.68 -7.90 3.19
N HIS A 607 -14.59 -8.57 2.80
CA HIS A 607 -14.44 -10.03 2.89
C HIS A 607 -13.15 -10.37 3.65
N PRO A 608 -13.08 -9.99 4.95
CA PRO A 608 -11.90 -10.24 5.77
C PRO A 608 -11.75 -11.73 6.09
N VAL A 609 -10.54 -12.13 6.36
CA VAL A 609 -10.24 -13.38 7.07
C VAL A 609 -10.26 -13.12 8.57
N SER A 610 -10.60 -14.16 9.34
CA SER A 610 -10.51 -14.11 10.80
C SER A 610 -9.22 -14.78 11.26
N LEU A 611 -8.42 -14.10 12.08
CA LEU A 611 -7.27 -14.69 12.74
C LEU A 611 -7.75 -15.53 13.94
N LEU A 612 -7.58 -16.84 13.85
CA LEU A 612 -7.98 -17.80 14.90
C LEU A 612 -6.89 -17.96 15.98
N GLY A 613 -5.66 -17.68 15.63
CA GLY A 613 -4.51 -17.71 16.52
C GLY A 613 -3.20 -17.55 15.79
N CYS A 614 -2.19 -17.09 16.50
CA CYS A 614 -0.84 -16.93 15.99
C CYS A 614 0.21 -17.09 17.10
N TRP A 615 1.46 -17.13 16.70
CA TRP A 615 2.61 -17.04 17.59
C TRP A 615 3.80 -16.42 16.85
N PRO A 616 4.56 -15.50 17.49
CA PRO A 616 4.22 -14.77 18.71
C PRO A 616 2.88 -14.02 18.60
N GLN A 617 2.34 -13.51 19.72
CA GLN A 617 1.20 -12.61 19.66
C GLN A 617 1.63 -11.26 19.07
N PRO A 618 0.73 -10.51 18.41
CA PRO A 618 1.09 -9.22 17.79
C PRO A 618 1.65 -8.19 18.78
N GLU A 619 1.27 -8.28 20.05
CA GLU A 619 1.75 -7.39 21.12
C GLU A 619 3.12 -7.78 21.68
N ASP A 620 3.59 -8.98 21.38
CA ASP A 620 4.89 -9.46 21.88
C ASP A 620 6.03 -8.81 21.11
N THR A 621 6.74 -7.89 21.73
CA THR A 621 7.81 -7.10 21.10
C THR A 621 9.24 -7.54 21.49
N SER A 622 9.39 -8.31 22.56
CA SER A 622 10.70 -8.70 23.10
C SER A 622 10.72 -10.15 23.57
N ASP A 623 11.90 -10.73 23.68
CA ASP A 623 12.23 -12.02 24.30
C ASP A 623 11.21 -13.16 24.07
N VAL A 624 10.79 -13.31 22.79
CA VAL A 624 9.84 -14.34 22.37
C VAL A 624 10.58 -15.48 21.66
N TYR A 625 10.07 -16.68 21.82
CA TYR A 625 10.57 -17.81 21.06
C TYR A 625 10.26 -17.68 19.58
N LYS A 626 11.28 -17.60 18.74
CA LYS A 626 11.18 -17.41 17.29
C LYS A 626 11.51 -18.66 16.46
N GLY A 627 11.75 -19.82 17.08
CA GLY A 627 12.01 -21.06 16.34
C GLY A 627 10.78 -21.56 15.56
N VAL A 628 9.58 -21.12 15.96
CA VAL A 628 8.32 -21.37 15.26
C VAL A 628 7.50 -20.09 15.27
N LEU A 629 7.07 -19.64 14.09
CA LEU A 629 6.05 -18.59 13.96
C LEU A 629 4.88 -19.17 13.17
N TYR A 630 3.64 -18.80 13.49
CA TYR A 630 2.48 -19.26 12.71
C TYR A 630 1.32 -18.29 12.74
N GLY A 631 0.47 -18.40 11.71
CA GLY A 631 -0.86 -17.83 11.66
C GLY A 631 -1.88 -18.89 11.27
N ASP A 632 -3.07 -18.82 11.85
CA ASP A 632 -4.21 -19.69 11.61
C ASP A 632 -5.43 -18.85 11.27
N PHE A 633 -5.93 -18.99 10.06
CA PHE A 633 -6.95 -18.11 9.49
C PHE A 633 -8.17 -18.90 9.06
N SER A 634 -9.35 -18.30 9.20
CA SER A 634 -10.59 -18.81 8.64
C SER A 634 -11.28 -17.78 7.76
N PHE A 635 -12.00 -18.29 6.76
CA PHE A 635 -12.72 -17.47 5.79
C PHE A 635 -13.94 -18.25 5.30
N VAL A 636 -15.06 -17.55 5.09
CA VAL A 636 -16.21 -18.11 4.38
C VAL A 636 -16.29 -17.41 3.03
N GLU A 637 -15.99 -18.13 1.97
CA GLU A 637 -16.04 -17.61 0.62
C GLU A 637 -17.50 -17.33 0.22
N PRO A 638 -17.86 -16.08 -0.15
CA PRO A 638 -19.26 -15.65 -0.19
C PRO A 638 -20.08 -16.21 -1.36
N GLU A 639 -19.47 -16.55 -2.50
CA GLU A 639 -20.21 -17.03 -3.68
C GLU A 639 -20.50 -18.51 -3.65
N THR A 640 -19.58 -19.31 -3.15
CA THR A 640 -19.74 -20.77 -3.04
C THR A 640 -20.18 -21.21 -1.65
N PHE A 641 -20.22 -20.29 -0.68
CA PHE A 641 -20.42 -20.58 0.74
C PHE A 641 -19.49 -21.70 1.22
N SER A 642 -18.20 -21.51 0.90
CA SER A 642 -17.18 -22.49 1.26
C SER A 642 -16.47 -22.07 2.53
N ASP A 643 -16.43 -22.97 3.53
CA ASP A 643 -15.55 -22.84 4.68
C ASP A 643 -14.12 -23.07 4.22
N GLN A 644 -13.24 -22.09 4.46
CA GLN A 644 -11.81 -22.18 4.20
C GLN A 644 -11.02 -21.94 5.48
N ARG A 645 -9.91 -22.64 5.64
CA ARG A 645 -8.97 -22.44 6.73
C ARG A 645 -7.56 -22.66 6.26
N ARG A 646 -6.67 -21.74 6.62
CA ARG A 646 -5.22 -21.83 6.33
C ARG A 646 -4.43 -21.76 7.62
N GLN A 647 -3.56 -22.73 7.83
CA GLN A 647 -2.58 -22.73 8.90
C GLN A 647 -1.20 -22.71 8.25
N ILE A 648 -0.48 -21.60 8.41
CA ILE A 648 0.85 -21.44 7.82
C ILE A 648 1.88 -21.18 8.91
N LEU A 649 3.00 -21.89 8.84
CA LEU A 649 4.07 -21.86 9.82
C LEU A 649 5.40 -21.50 9.15
N ILE A 650 6.23 -20.76 9.87
CA ILE A 650 7.68 -20.65 9.63
C ILE A 650 8.38 -21.54 10.65
N ILE A 651 9.23 -22.43 10.19
CA ILE A 651 10.15 -23.21 11.01
C ILE A 651 11.54 -22.67 10.80
N ASP A 652 12.03 -21.92 11.77
CA ASP A 652 13.38 -21.36 11.78
C ASP A 652 14.34 -22.39 12.36
N THR A 653 15.28 -22.88 11.57
CA THR A 653 16.13 -24.01 11.95
C THR A 653 17.52 -23.61 12.39
N ASP A 654 18.14 -22.72 11.68
CA ASP A 654 19.49 -22.18 11.94
C ASP A 654 19.55 -20.77 11.30
N PRO A 655 20.44 -19.89 11.74
CA PRO A 655 20.58 -18.57 11.14
C PRO A 655 20.69 -18.65 9.60
N GLY A 656 19.74 -18.07 8.90
CA GLY A 656 19.68 -18.08 7.45
C GLY A 656 19.05 -19.31 6.79
N ASN A 657 18.53 -20.25 7.56
CA ASN A 657 17.86 -21.43 7.05
C ASN A 657 16.53 -21.67 7.76
N GLY A 658 15.57 -22.16 7.02
CA GLY A 658 14.24 -22.47 7.49
C GLY A 658 13.30 -22.77 6.32
N TYR A 659 12.05 -23.06 6.64
CA TYR A 659 11.05 -23.43 5.65
C TYR A 659 9.66 -23.10 6.16
N TYR A 660 8.70 -23.13 5.23
CA TYR A 660 7.28 -22.93 5.51
C TYR A 660 6.53 -24.25 5.46
N VAL A 661 5.51 -24.39 6.32
CA VAL A 661 4.52 -25.46 6.23
C VAL A 661 3.15 -24.82 6.08
N ASP A 662 2.42 -25.19 5.04
CA ASP A 662 1.11 -24.65 4.71
C ASP A 662 0.07 -25.77 4.70
N VAL A 663 -0.97 -25.64 5.51
CA VAL A 663 -2.11 -26.57 5.55
C VAL A 663 -3.37 -25.78 5.21
N PHE A 664 -3.91 -26.01 4.00
CA PHE A 664 -5.11 -25.34 3.53
C PHE A 664 -6.29 -26.31 3.43
N ARG A 665 -7.36 -26.01 4.16
CA ARG A 665 -8.62 -26.76 4.18
C ARG A 665 -9.71 -25.98 3.49
N SER A 666 -10.55 -26.67 2.69
CA SER A 666 -11.66 -26.02 2.01
C SER A 666 -12.80 -27.01 1.77
N ARG A 667 -14.05 -26.60 2.00
CA ARG A 667 -15.26 -27.37 1.72
C ARG A 667 -16.45 -26.45 1.53
N ARG A 668 -17.39 -26.84 0.69
CA ARG A 668 -18.67 -26.14 0.61
C ARG A 668 -19.57 -26.56 1.77
N GLN A 669 -20.34 -25.62 2.31
CA GLN A 669 -21.28 -25.87 3.40
C GLN A 669 -22.47 -26.75 2.95
N ASP A 670 -22.82 -26.74 1.66
CA ASP A 670 -23.89 -27.56 1.08
C ASP A 670 -23.44 -28.98 0.67
N GLY A 671 -22.13 -29.26 0.77
CA GLY A 671 -21.55 -30.55 0.39
C GLY A 671 -21.60 -30.85 -1.12
N GLN A 672 -21.77 -29.81 -1.97
CA GLN A 672 -21.81 -29.94 -3.44
C GLN A 672 -20.48 -29.62 -4.08
N ASP A 673 -19.39 -29.94 -3.40
CA ASP A 673 -18.03 -29.69 -3.87
C ASP A 673 -17.77 -30.47 -5.18
N ARG A 674 -17.31 -29.75 -6.23
CA ARG A 674 -16.84 -30.36 -7.46
C ARG A 674 -15.32 -30.43 -7.48
N MET A 675 -14.65 -29.30 -7.24
CA MET A 675 -13.19 -29.19 -7.21
C MET A 675 -12.74 -27.99 -6.40
N HIS A 676 -11.58 -28.12 -5.81
CA HIS A 676 -10.85 -27.05 -5.16
C HIS A 676 -9.48 -26.93 -5.79
N ASP A 677 -9.12 -25.75 -6.31
CA ASP A 677 -7.85 -25.48 -6.96
C ASP A 677 -6.98 -24.62 -6.06
N TYR A 678 -5.89 -25.19 -5.56
CA TYR A 678 -4.84 -24.51 -4.81
C TYR A 678 -3.84 -23.94 -5.80
N PHE A 679 -3.76 -22.63 -5.90
CA PHE A 679 -2.81 -21.89 -6.76
C PHE A 679 -1.56 -21.48 -5.97
N TYR A 680 -0.39 -21.62 -6.63
CA TYR A 680 0.88 -21.13 -6.13
C TYR A 680 1.72 -20.55 -7.27
N HIS A 681 2.11 -19.28 -7.11
CA HIS A 681 2.94 -18.53 -8.03
C HIS A 681 4.31 -18.28 -7.40
N ASN A 682 5.37 -18.36 -8.20
CA ASN A 682 6.73 -18.11 -7.71
C ASN A 682 7.57 -17.37 -8.75
N ILE A 683 8.51 -16.55 -8.26
CA ILE A 683 9.52 -15.95 -9.14
C ILE A 683 10.42 -17.02 -9.75
N GLY A 684 11.01 -16.72 -10.91
CA GLY A 684 11.96 -17.59 -11.59
C GLY A 684 11.61 -17.84 -13.04
N GLN A 685 12.59 -18.29 -13.79
CA GLN A 685 12.45 -18.58 -15.22
C GLN A 685 11.95 -20.00 -15.48
N GLU A 686 12.10 -20.91 -14.53
CA GLU A 686 11.75 -22.32 -14.72
C GLU A 686 11.06 -22.90 -13.48
N PHE A 687 10.11 -23.79 -13.74
CA PHE A 687 9.53 -24.65 -12.71
C PHE A 687 9.70 -26.13 -13.12
N ILE A 688 10.33 -26.90 -12.29
CA ILE A 688 10.57 -28.34 -12.47
C ILE A 688 9.67 -29.06 -11.46
N LEU A 689 8.80 -29.93 -11.94
CA LEU A 689 7.94 -30.79 -11.11
C LEU A 689 8.38 -32.25 -11.32
N ASP A 690 8.69 -32.94 -10.24
CA ASP A 690 9.31 -34.27 -10.24
C ASP A 690 8.28 -35.41 -10.42
N VAL A 691 7.38 -35.24 -11.38
CA VAL A 691 6.42 -36.26 -11.82
C VAL A 691 6.32 -36.28 -13.34
N PRO A 692 5.99 -37.41 -13.96
CA PRO A 692 5.72 -37.44 -15.39
C PRO A 692 4.52 -36.56 -15.73
N LEU A 693 4.72 -35.57 -16.59
CA LEU A 693 3.72 -34.58 -16.99
C LEU A 693 3.26 -34.84 -18.42
N GLU A 694 1.95 -34.75 -18.65
CA GLU A 694 1.36 -34.79 -19.96
C GLU A 694 0.70 -33.46 -20.34
N PRO A 695 0.79 -32.99 -21.59
CA PRO A 695 0.06 -31.81 -22.04
C PRO A 695 -1.44 -31.93 -21.77
N THR A 696 -2.07 -30.82 -21.37
CA THR A 696 -3.51 -30.84 -21.04
C THR A 696 -4.23 -29.57 -21.46
N GLU A 697 -5.51 -29.70 -21.82
CA GLU A 697 -6.44 -28.58 -22.04
C GLU A 697 -7.25 -28.24 -20.79
N GLU A 698 -7.05 -28.94 -19.68
CA GLU A 698 -7.67 -28.62 -18.41
C GLU A 698 -7.14 -27.30 -17.85
N LEU A 699 -7.62 -26.83 -16.71
CA LEU A 699 -7.45 -25.46 -16.24
C LEU A 699 -7.89 -24.45 -17.31
N SER A 700 -9.10 -24.61 -17.82
CA SER A 700 -9.70 -23.73 -18.80
C SER A 700 -11.01 -23.16 -18.27
N PHE A 701 -11.53 -22.16 -18.96
CA PHE A 701 -12.82 -21.54 -18.62
C PHE A 701 -14.02 -22.50 -18.66
N ALA A 702 -13.89 -23.67 -19.29
CA ALA A 702 -14.98 -24.61 -19.43
C ALA A 702 -15.58 -25.02 -18.06
N GLY A 703 -16.78 -24.55 -17.79
CA GLY A 703 -17.49 -24.77 -16.52
C GLY A 703 -17.11 -23.84 -15.36
N ALA A 704 -16.21 -22.88 -15.59
CA ALA A 704 -15.89 -21.82 -14.66
C ALA A 704 -16.66 -20.53 -15.00
N HIS A 705 -16.92 -19.71 -13.99
CA HIS A 705 -17.60 -18.42 -14.18
C HIS A 705 -16.63 -17.24 -14.25
N ILE A 706 -15.34 -17.47 -13.96
CA ILE A 706 -14.30 -16.45 -14.02
C ILE A 706 -13.36 -16.76 -15.19
N TYR A 707 -13.07 -15.72 -15.99
CA TYR A 707 -12.21 -15.83 -17.15
C TYR A 707 -10.73 -16.05 -16.80
N ALA A 708 -10.32 -15.92 -15.54
CA ALA A 708 -8.95 -16.05 -15.09
C ALA A 708 -8.27 -17.36 -15.56
N TYR A 709 -9.02 -18.46 -15.63
CA TYR A 709 -8.49 -19.73 -16.15
C TYR A 709 -8.08 -19.66 -17.63
N SER A 710 -8.61 -18.74 -18.41
CA SER A 710 -8.22 -18.52 -19.81
C SER A 710 -6.84 -17.86 -19.95
N TYR A 711 -6.32 -17.29 -18.86
CA TYR A 711 -5.00 -16.68 -18.79
C TYR A 711 -3.89 -17.67 -18.41
N LEU A 712 -4.21 -18.96 -18.30
CA LEU A 712 -3.25 -20.02 -18.06
C LEU A 712 -2.94 -20.74 -19.37
N TRP A 713 -1.67 -20.86 -19.71
CA TRP A 713 -1.24 -21.53 -20.94
C TRP A 713 -0.03 -22.40 -20.70
N ASP A 714 0.43 -23.12 -21.73
CA ASP A 714 1.54 -24.08 -21.67
C ASP A 714 1.36 -25.07 -20.52
N LYS A 715 0.16 -25.69 -20.50
CA LYS A 715 -0.33 -26.47 -19.37
C LYS A 715 0.05 -27.94 -19.49
N TYR A 716 0.55 -28.48 -18.40
CA TYR A 716 0.85 -29.90 -18.22
C TYR A 716 0.22 -30.39 -16.94
N SER A 717 -0.13 -31.65 -16.88
CA SER A 717 -0.76 -32.26 -15.70
C SER A 717 -0.26 -33.67 -15.40
N ALA A 718 -0.42 -34.06 -14.17
CA ALA A 718 -0.26 -35.43 -13.71
C ALA A 718 -1.36 -35.77 -12.70
N GLU A 719 -1.99 -36.93 -12.85
CA GLU A 719 -2.80 -37.52 -11.78
C GLU A 719 -1.86 -38.15 -10.76
N THR A 720 -2.04 -37.83 -9.50
CA THR A 720 -1.18 -38.39 -8.45
C THR A 720 -1.92 -38.61 -7.15
N SER A 721 -1.87 -39.85 -6.68
CA SER A 721 -2.22 -40.17 -5.27
C SER A 721 -0.99 -40.16 -4.37
N GLY A 722 0.20 -40.09 -4.93
CA GLY A 722 1.49 -40.00 -4.20
C GLY A 722 1.93 -38.56 -4.01
N ASP A 723 2.86 -38.38 -3.09
CA ASP A 723 3.44 -37.09 -2.78
C ASP A 723 4.25 -36.57 -4.00
N VAL A 724 4.25 -35.27 -4.18
CA VAL A 724 4.98 -34.62 -5.28
C VAL A 724 6.02 -33.66 -4.73
N SER A 725 7.12 -33.50 -5.47
CA SER A 725 8.12 -32.45 -5.22
C SER A 725 8.37 -31.64 -6.48
N GLY A 726 8.86 -30.43 -6.28
CA GLY A 726 9.20 -29.54 -7.38
C GLY A 726 10.13 -28.44 -6.95
N ARG A 727 10.63 -27.70 -7.93
CA ARG A 727 11.56 -26.60 -7.71
C ARG A 727 11.33 -25.49 -8.67
N PHE A 728 11.14 -24.27 -8.16
CA PHE A 728 11.21 -23.03 -8.91
C PHE A 728 12.65 -22.54 -8.95
N VAL A 729 13.11 -22.12 -10.12
CA VAL A 729 14.51 -21.75 -10.35
C VAL A 729 14.61 -20.37 -10.94
N MET A 730 15.34 -19.50 -10.25
CA MET A 730 15.76 -18.20 -10.75
C MET A 730 17.28 -18.24 -10.93
N THR A 731 17.72 -18.29 -12.18
CA THR A 731 19.15 -18.22 -12.53
C THR A 731 19.64 -16.79 -12.38
N LEU A 732 20.74 -16.62 -11.65
CA LEU A 732 21.36 -15.33 -11.39
C LEU A 732 22.44 -15.01 -12.45
N PRO A 733 22.84 -13.73 -12.62
CA PRO A 733 23.81 -13.32 -13.63
C PRO A 733 25.19 -13.98 -13.49
N ASP A 734 25.57 -14.40 -12.30
CA ASP A 734 26.84 -15.10 -12.01
C ASP A 734 26.76 -16.62 -12.23
N SER A 735 25.69 -17.12 -12.81
CA SER A 735 25.41 -18.54 -13.03
C SER A 735 25.18 -19.35 -11.75
N THR A 736 24.89 -18.71 -10.65
CA THR A 736 24.26 -19.34 -9.47
C THR A 736 22.75 -19.30 -9.60
N SER A 737 22.01 -19.79 -8.62
CA SER A 737 20.55 -19.70 -8.63
C SER A 737 19.99 -19.47 -7.23
N ALA A 738 18.82 -18.86 -7.20
CA ALA A 738 17.95 -18.78 -6.03
C ALA A 738 16.56 -19.31 -6.41
N GLY A 739 15.75 -19.71 -5.46
CA GLY A 739 14.40 -20.17 -5.75
C GLY A 739 13.71 -20.84 -4.58
N MET A 740 12.69 -21.63 -4.87
CA MET A 740 11.86 -22.30 -3.90
C MET A 740 11.75 -23.79 -4.21
N ASN A 741 12.15 -24.63 -3.28
CA ASN A 741 11.81 -26.04 -3.30
C ASN A 741 10.40 -26.23 -2.72
N MET A 742 9.65 -27.16 -3.28
CA MET A 742 8.28 -27.44 -2.87
C MET A 742 8.06 -28.95 -2.74
N TRP A 743 7.35 -29.33 -1.68
CA TRP A 743 6.79 -30.67 -1.50
C TRP A 743 5.30 -30.56 -1.18
N MET A 744 4.49 -31.43 -1.78
CA MET A 744 3.06 -31.45 -1.48
C MET A 744 2.59 -32.89 -1.25
N LYS A 745 1.83 -33.09 -0.17
CA LYS A 745 1.19 -34.35 0.17
C LYS A 745 0.26 -34.81 -0.95
N GLY A 746 0.40 -36.05 -1.36
CA GLY A 746 -0.54 -36.73 -2.25
C GLY A 746 -1.91 -36.94 -1.63
N SER A 747 -2.91 -37.15 -2.47
CA SER A 747 -4.27 -37.46 -2.03
C SER A 747 -5.00 -38.20 -3.13
N PRO A 748 -5.90 -39.17 -2.80
CA PRO A 748 -6.85 -39.70 -3.78
C PRO A 748 -7.63 -38.55 -4.45
N ASP A 749 -7.92 -38.70 -5.75
CA ASP A 749 -8.63 -37.73 -6.55
C ASP A 749 -7.93 -36.37 -6.67
N ARG A 750 -6.59 -36.34 -6.54
CA ARG A 750 -5.77 -35.15 -6.74
C ARG A 750 -5.08 -35.16 -8.07
N LYS A 751 -5.08 -34.02 -8.72
CA LYS A 751 -4.35 -33.76 -9.94
C LYS A 751 -3.46 -32.53 -9.76
N VAL A 752 -2.24 -32.58 -10.27
CA VAL A 752 -1.33 -31.45 -10.23
C VAL A 752 -1.07 -30.91 -11.63
N PHE A 753 -0.82 -29.60 -11.70
CA PHE A 753 -0.58 -28.90 -12.94
C PHE A 753 0.63 -27.99 -12.83
N LYS A 754 1.35 -27.92 -13.92
CA LYS A 754 2.33 -26.90 -14.22
C LYS A 754 1.76 -26.05 -15.35
N ALA A 755 1.78 -24.73 -15.20
CA ALA A 755 1.29 -23.78 -16.19
C ALA A 755 2.12 -22.50 -16.19
N LEU A 756 1.97 -21.72 -17.25
CA LEU A 756 2.37 -20.32 -17.29
C LEU A 756 1.16 -19.43 -17.07
N SER A 757 1.35 -18.35 -16.34
CA SER A 757 0.38 -17.29 -16.13
C SER A 757 0.97 -15.93 -16.55
N PRO A 758 0.17 -14.85 -16.64
CA PRO A 758 0.68 -13.52 -16.90
C PRO A 758 1.84 -13.15 -15.97
N LYS A 759 2.69 -12.24 -16.44
CA LYS A 759 3.86 -11.75 -15.70
C LYS A 759 3.52 -11.27 -14.29
N ILE A 760 4.50 -11.27 -13.41
CA ILE A 760 4.37 -10.68 -12.07
C ILE A 760 4.42 -9.15 -12.22
N TYR A 761 3.26 -8.55 -12.46
CA TYR A 761 3.15 -7.13 -12.78
C TYR A 761 3.65 -6.24 -11.63
N ALA A 762 3.42 -6.65 -10.41
CA ALA A 762 3.85 -5.94 -9.22
C ALA A 762 5.37 -5.75 -9.11
N LEU A 763 6.17 -6.64 -9.71
CA LEU A 763 7.64 -6.59 -9.71
C LEU A 763 8.24 -5.89 -10.94
N THR A 764 7.45 -5.45 -11.93
CA THR A 764 7.96 -4.84 -13.16
C THR A 764 8.72 -3.52 -12.96
N ARG A 765 8.60 -2.90 -11.79
CA ARG A 765 9.32 -1.67 -11.42
C ARG A 765 10.47 -1.90 -10.44
N THR A 766 10.69 -3.15 -10.05
CA THR A 766 11.72 -3.55 -9.09
C THR A 766 12.88 -4.18 -9.86
N PRO A 767 14.14 -3.79 -9.59
CA PRO A 767 15.28 -4.46 -10.19
C PRO A 767 15.31 -5.95 -9.81
N MET A 768 15.20 -6.82 -10.80
CA MET A 768 15.23 -8.27 -10.63
C MET A 768 16.35 -8.86 -11.50
N PRO A 769 16.88 -10.04 -11.14
CA PRO A 769 17.96 -10.69 -11.90
C PRO A 769 17.57 -11.16 -13.30
N TYR A 770 16.30 -11.19 -13.65
CA TYR A 770 15.78 -11.62 -14.94
C TYR A 770 14.68 -10.66 -15.43
N ASP A 771 14.29 -10.83 -16.70
CA ASP A 771 13.28 -9.98 -17.33
C ASP A 771 11.88 -10.24 -16.77
N MET A 772 11.32 -9.25 -16.08
CA MET A 772 9.99 -9.30 -15.48
C MET A 772 8.83 -9.22 -16.48
N GLU A 773 9.11 -9.04 -17.77
CA GLU A 773 8.11 -9.26 -18.85
C GLU A 773 7.86 -10.75 -19.11
N SER A 774 8.70 -11.63 -18.57
CA SER A 774 8.54 -13.08 -18.67
C SER A 774 7.28 -13.55 -17.94
N PRO A 775 6.62 -14.62 -18.44
CA PRO A 775 5.50 -15.25 -17.77
C PRO A 775 5.85 -15.75 -16.36
N CYS A 776 4.87 -15.72 -15.47
CA CYS A 776 5.02 -16.29 -14.13
C CYS A 776 4.89 -17.84 -14.19
N GLN A 777 5.75 -18.52 -13.43
CA GLN A 777 5.67 -19.96 -13.22
C GLN A 777 4.58 -20.27 -12.19
N THR A 778 3.63 -21.13 -12.57
CA THR A 778 2.44 -21.41 -11.78
C THR A 778 2.28 -22.92 -11.53
N PHE A 779 2.12 -23.27 -10.27
CA PHE A 779 1.70 -24.58 -9.82
C PHE A 779 0.23 -24.56 -9.41
N VAL A 780 -0.54 -25.59 -9.79
CA VAL A 780 -1.91 -25.78 -9.31
C VAL A 780 -2.09 -27.20 -8.83
N ALA A 781 -2.67 -27.37 -7.65
CA ALA A 781 -3.15 -28.66 -7.18
C ALA A 781 -4.68 -28.64 -7.12
N ARG A 782 -5.31 -29.51 -7.90
CA ARG A 782 -6.77 -29.70 -7.91
C ARG A 782 -7.16 -30.90 -7.08
N GLN A 783 -8.01 -30.70 -6.09
CA GLN A 783 -8.69 -31.77 -5.38
C GLN A 783 -10.12 -31.88 -5.91
N TYR A 784 -10.49 -33.05 -6.44
CA TYR A 784 -11.88 -33.34 -6.78
C TYR A 784 -12.65 -33.71 -5.52
N GLY A 785 -13.86 -33.14 -5.38
CA GLY A 785 -14.59 -33.15 -4.13
C GLY A 785 -13.99 -32.18 -3.10
N GLU A 786 -14.36 -32.35 -1.84
CA GLU A 786 -13.92 -31.45 -0.77
C GLU A 786 -12.42 -31.61 -0.41
N ALA A 787 -11.82 -30.56 0.11
CA ALA A 787 -10.45 -30.48 0.57
C ALA A 787 -10.35 -30.16 2.09
N TRP A 788 -11.36 -30.54 2.88
CA TRP A 788 -11.33 -30.36 4.33
C TRP A 788 -10.69 -31.55 5.04
N THR A 789 -11.18 -32.76 4.70
CA THR A 789 -10.64 -34.01 5.24
C THR A 789 -9.39 -34.46 4.49
N ARG A 790 -9.16 -33.91 3.30
CA ARG A 790 -8.01 -34.16 2.44
C ARG A 790 -7.34 -32.83 2.05
N PRO A 791 -6.79 -32.10 3.04
CA PRO A 791 -6.30 -30.75 2.82
C PRO A 791 -5.10 -30.70 1.86
N PHE A 792 -4.83 -29.52 1.35
CA PHE A 792 -3.55 -29.22 0.73
C PHE A 792 -2.51 -29.05 1.83
N VAL A 793 -1.48 -29.89 1.84
CA VAL A 793 -0.36 -29.81 2.79
C VAL A 793 0.91 -29.65 1.99
N ALA A 794 1.53 -28.48 2.11
CA ALA A 794 2.73 -28.13 1.37
C ALA A 794 3.88 -27.71 2.29
N VAL A 795 5.11 -27.96 1.83
CA VAL A 795 6.34 -27.47 2.45
C VAL A 795 7.07 -26.64 1.41
N TYR A 796 7.52 -25.44 1.77
CA TYR A 796 8.26 -24.53 0.91
C TYR A 796 9.59 -24.17 1.55
N GLU A 797 10.70 -24.39 0.84
CA GLU A 797 12.04 -24.07 1.30
C GLU A 797 12.71 -23.10 0.33
N PRO A 798 12.91 -21.81 0.72
CA PRO A 798 13.72 -20.89 -0.09
C PRO A 798 15.19 -21.33 -0.06
N TYR A 799 15.83 -21.35 -1.21
CA TYR A 799 17.20 -21.81 -1.36
C TYR A 799 18.06 -20.88 -2.21
N VAL A 800 19.37 -20.97 -2.03
CA VAL A 800 20.41 -20.54 -2.97
C VAL A 800 21.28 -21.73 -3.34
N SER A 801 21.76 -21.76 -4.58
CA SER A 801 22.61 -22.86 -5.08
C SER A 801 23.75 -22.34 -5.96
N SER A 802 24.90 -22.99 -5.89
CA SER A 802 26.00 -22.75 -6.81
C SER A 802 25.74 -23.31 -8.21
N CYS A 803 24.66 -24.06 -8.41
CA CYS A 803 24.27 -24.63 -9.72
C CYS A 803 23.14 -23.80 -10.34
N PRO A 804 23.19 -23.50 -11.66
CA PRO A 804 22.15 -22.74 -12.35
C PRO A 804 20.76 -23.38 -12.31
N ASP A 805 20.71 -24.74 -12.22
CA ASP A 805 19.47 -25.52 -12.17
C ASP A 805 18.93 -25.72 -10.73
N GLY A 806 19.51 -25.05 -9.74
CA GLY A 806 19.12 -25.11 -8.33
C GLY A 806 19.47 -26.40 -7.61
N LYS A 807 20.17 -27.34 -8.26
CA LYS A 807 20.59 -28.58 -7.59
C LYS A 807 21.53 -28.28 -6.42
N GLY A 808 21.34 -29.03 -5.34
CA GLY A 808 22.19 -28.93 -4.13
C GLY A 808 21.85 -27.79 -3.18
N GLY A 809 20.93 -26.88 -3.53
CA GLY A 809 20.55 -25.74 -2.70
C GLY A 809 19.67 -26.07 -1.48
N SER A 810 19.05 -27.24 -1.42
CA SER A 810 18.16 -27.63 -0.33
C SER A 810 18.92 -28.12 0.91
N MET A 811 18.46 -27.73 2.11
CA MET A 811 18.85 -28.39 3.37
C MET A 811 17.95 -29.61 3.68
N ILE A 812 16.76 -29.67 3.10
CA ILE A 812 15.82 -30.77 3.25
C ILE A 812 16.27 -31.93 2.35
N ASP A 813 16.33 -33.13 2.92
CA ASP A 813 16.56 -34.37 2.19
C ASP A 813 15.23 -34.90 1.61
N ARG A 814 14.19 -34.98 2.46
CA ARG A 814 12.87 -35.42 2.07
C ARG A 814 11.80 -34.96 3.07
N VAL A 815 10.57 -34.93 2.61
CA VAL A 815 9.37 -34.69 3.39
C VAL A 815 8.55 -35.98 3.42
N GLU A 816 8.07 -36.37 4.61
CA GLU A 816 7.25 -37.54 4.85
C GLU A 816 5.94 -37.11 5.54
N TYR A 817 4.87 -37.85 5.32
CA TYR A 817 3.56 -37.62 5.96
C TYR A 817 3.16 -38.87 6.77
N PRO A 818 3.63 -39.00 8.02
CA PRO A 818 3.44 -40.18 8.85
C PRO A 818 1.95 -40.46 9.11
N GLU A 819 1.61 -41.75 9.22
CA GLU A 819 0.30 -42.14 9.72
C GLU A 819 0.13 -41.74 11.19
N ILE A 820 -1.04 -41.26 11.53
CA ILE A 820 -1.36 -40.80 12.89
C ILE A 820 -2.36 -41.74 13.56
N SER A 821 -2.28 -41.78 14.87
CA SER A 821 -3.35 -42.32 15.70
C SER A 821 -4.00 -41.20 16.53
N GLY A 822 -5.34 -41.23 16.63
CA GLY A 822 -6.11 -40.20 17.32
C GLY A 822 -7.07 -39.48 16.37
N ASP A 823 -7.02 -38.18 16.33
CA ASP A 823 -7.87 -37.36 15.46
C ASP A 823 -7.46 -37.50 13.98
N THR A 824 -8.45 -37.86 13.15
CA THR A 824 -8.21 -38.09 11.71
C THR A 824 -8.13 -36.81 10.87
N LEU A 825 -8.51 -35.66 11.43
CA LEU A 825 -8.42 -34.35 10.75
C LEU A 825 -7.11 -33.63 11.02
N ALA A 826 -6.26 -34.12 11.93
CA ALA A 826 -4.93 -33.59 12.11
C ALA A 826 -3.99 -34.02 10.97
N GLU A 827 -3.12 -33.15 10.56
CA GLU A 827 -2.06 -33.42 9.59
C GLU A 827 -0.69 -33.42 10.30
N VAL A 828 0.18 -34.34 9.90
CA VAL A 828 1.56 -34.41 10.36
C VAL A 828 2.49 -34.32 9.17
N VAL A 829 3.42 -33.39 9.25
CA VAL A 829 4.51 -33.23 8.29
C VAL A 829 5.83 -33.54 9.00
N LYS A 830 6.58 -34.51 8.49
CA LYS A 830 7.94 -34.83 8.95
C LYS A 830 8.95 -34.37 7.92
N VAL A 831 9.78 -33.45 8.31
CA VAL A 831 10.87 -32.94 7.48
C VAL A 831 12.16 -33.60 7.94
N VAL A 832 12.84 -34.33 7.05
CA VAL A 832 14.14 -34.92 7.27
C VAL A 832 15.18 -34.07 6.61
N ARG A 833 16.14 -33.56 7.40
CA ARG A 833 17.21 -32.71 6.90
C ARG A 833 18.44 -33.53 6.49
N LYS A 834 19.25 -33.00 5.58
CA LYS A 834 20.49 -33.67 5.11
C LYS A 834 21.53 -33.90 6.19
N ASP A 835 21.50 -33.16 7.28
CA ASP A 835 22.33 -33.34 8.46
C ASP A 835 21.81 -34.45 9.41
N GLY A 836 20.69 -35.08 9.07
CA GLY A 836 20.05 -36.16 9.83
C GLY A 836 19.07 -35.70 10.91
N ARG A 837 18.92 -34.40 11.14
CA ARG A 837 17.90 -33.85 12.05
C ARG A 837 16.52 -34.02 11.47
N MET A 838 15.51 -34.08 12.33
CA MET A 838 14.13 -34.30 11.94
C MET A 838 13.20 -33.31 12.65
N ASP A 839 12.29 -32.70 11.89
CA ASP A 839 11.26 -31.85 12.43
C ASP A 839 9.88 -32.46 12.16
N TYR A 840 8.98 -32.40 13.14
CA TYR A 840 7.61 -32.80 13.01
C TYR A 840 6.72 -31.59 13.23
N VAL A 841 5.84 -31.31 12.28
CA VAL A 841 4.84 -30.26 12.38
C VAL A 841 3.45 -30.91 12.38
N ILE A 842 2.67 -30.64 13.41
CA ILE A 842 1.32 -31.16 13.60
C ILE A 842 0.36 -29.98 13.53
N ALA A 843 -0.63 -30.04 12.62
CA ALA A 843 -1.64 -29.03 12.44
C ALA A 843 -3.04 -29.65 12.41
N ALA A 844 -3.87 -29.29 13.37
CA ALA A 844 -5.24 -29.78 13.51
C ALA A 844 -6.26 -28.67 13.30
N ASP A 845 -7.48 -29.03 12.91
CA ASP A 845 -8.59 -28.08 12.75
C ASP A 845 -9.20 -27.66 14.10
N SER A 846 -8.95 -28.41 15.14
CA SER A 846 -9.44 -28.19 16.50
C SER A 846 -8.45 -28.76 17.53
N LEU A 847 -8.69 -28.53 18.81
CA LEU A 847 -7.91 -29.13 19.88
C LEU A 847 -8.02 -30.66 19.80
N SER A 848 -6.99 -31.31 19.34
CA SER A 848 -7.00 -32.73 18.96
C SER A 848 -5.91 -33.51 19.65
N LYS A 849 -6.21 -34.78 19.96
CA LYS A 849 -5.24 -35.75 20.48
C LYS A 849 -4.59 -36.50 19.32
N VAL A 850 -3.30 -36.35 19.20
CA VAL A 850 -2.50 -36.95 18.12
C VAL A 850 -1.30 -37.68 18.69
N SER A 851 -1.03 -38.86 18.15
CA SER A 851 0.22 -39.59 18.44
C SER A 851 0.83 -40.15 17.15
N CYS A 852 2.14 -39.95 17.00
CA CYS A 852 2.95 -40.49 15.90
C CYS A 852 4.41 -40.53 16.30
N ASP A 853 5.16 -41.53 15.90
CA ASP A 853 6.62 -41.63 16.04
C ASP A 853 7.17 -41.30 17.45
N GLY A 854 6.45 -41.67 18.53
CA GLY A 854 6.83 -41.35 19.90
C GLY A 854 6.46 -39.93 20.37
N ILE A 855 5.82 -39.14 19.56
CA ILE A 855 5.23 -37.86 19.91
C ILE A 855 3.79 -38.09 20.39
N SER A 856 3.37 -37.39 21.42
CA SER A 856 1.99 -37.34 21.88
C SER A 856 1.62 -35.91 22.22
N CYS A 857 0.56 -35.40 21.63
CA CYS A 857 0.07 -34.07 21.90
C CYS A 857 -1.46 -34.01 22.01
N GLU A 858 -1.95 -32.96 22.69
CA GLU A 858 -3.32 -32.48 22.65
C GLU A 858 -3.22 -30.98 22.37
N ALA A 859 -3.25 -30.60 21.09
CA ALA A 859 -3.00 -29.24 20.64
C ALA A 859 -3.62 -28.98 19.27
N VAL A 860 -3.77 -27.69 18.90
CA VAL A 860 -4.11 -27.27 17.53
C VAL A 860 -2.83 -27.25 16.68
N ILE A 861 -1.76 -26.70 17.20
CA ILE A 861 -0.43 -26.69 16.56
C ILE A 861 0.58 -27.33 17.51
N ALA A 862 1.41 -28.23 17.00
CA ALA A 862 2.59 -28.69 17.71
C ALA A 862 3.76 -28.84 16.75
N VAL A 863 4.96 -28.50 17.22
CA VAL A 863 6.22 -28.66 16.49
C VAL A 863 7.22 -29.35 17.39
N VAL A 864 7.89 -30.37 16.87
CA VAL A 864 8.95 -31.11 17.55
C VAL A 864 10.17 -31.13 16.66
N SER A 865 11.29 -30.64 17.16
CA SER A 865 12.59 -30.67 16.50
C SER A 865 13.63 -31.22 17.48
N ASP A 866 14.87 -31.45 17.01
CA ASP A 866 15.95 -31.83 17.88
C ASP A 866 16.19 -30.76 18.95
N GLY A 867 16.08 -31.19 20.24
CA GLY A 867 16.28 -30.30 21.37
C GLY A 867 15.18 -29.26 21.64
N GLN A 868 14.08 -29.30 20.91
CA GLN A 868 12.99 -28.33 21.16
C GLN A 868 11.61 -28.90 20.85
N ILE A 869 10.62 -28.41 21.62
CA ILE A 869 9.21 -28.67 21.41
C ILE A 869 8.43 -27.33 21.51
N PHE A 870 7.42 -27.20 20.69
CA PHE A 870 6.50 -26.06 20.69
C PHE A 870 5.07 -26.57 20.57
N MET A 871 4.15 -26.04 21.36
CA MET A 871 2.71 -26.20 21.16
C MET A 871 2.01 -24.85 21.20
N SER A 872 0.92 -24.75 20.49
CA SER A 872 0.03 -23.60 20.60
C SER A 872 -1.44 -24.03 20.61
N ARG A 873 -2.23 -23.29 21.39
CA ARG A 873 -3.61 -23.63 21.72
C ARG A 873 -3.74 -25.09 22.15
N GLY A 874 -2.80 -25.54 23.00
CA GLY A 874 -2.63 -26.91 23.43
C GLY A 874 -2.72 -27.12 24.92
N LEU A 875 -3.10 -28.35 25.34
CA LEU A 875 -3.10 -28.80 26.72
C LEU A 875 -1.86 -29.61 27.06
N SER A 876 -1.28 -30.30 26.09
CA SER A 876 -0.07 -31.13 26.32
C SER A 876 0.70 -31.41 25.04
N LEU A 877 2.05 -31.50 25.21
CA LEU A 877 2.96 -32.03 24.20
C LEU A 877 4.07 -32.79 24.90
N SER A 878 4.39 -33.98 24.40
CA SER A 878 5.49 -34.81 24.91
C SER A 878 6.26 -35.46 23.76
N ALA A 879 7.56 -35.22 23.71
CA ALA A 879 8.49 -35.80 22.73
C ALA A 879 9.94 -35.67 23.22
N ASN A 880 10.81 -36.54 22.76
CA ASN A 880 12.28 -36.44 22.96
C ASN A 880 12.72 -36.22 24.42
N GLY A 881 12.03 -36.82 25.41
CA GLY A 881 12.33 -36.64 26.84
C GLY A 881 11.89 -35.31 27.43
N MET A 882 11.22 -34.47 26.65
CA MET A 882 10.62 -33.21 27.07
C MET A 882 9.10 -33.35 27.13
N SER A 883 8.45 -32.57 28.00
CA SER A 883 7.00 -32.42 27.96
C SER A 883 6.58 -31.08 28.54
N VAL A 884 5.47 -30.55 28.01
CA VAL A 884 4.76 -29.41 28.55
C VAL A 884 3.28 -29.76 28.73
N THR A 885 2.68 -29.26 29.82
CA THR A 885 1.24 -29.47 30.11
C THR A 885 0.64 -28.21 30.72
N ALA A 886 -0.45 -27.74 30.18
CA ALA A 886 -1.23 -26.58 30.65
C ALA A 886 -2.59 -27.02 31.20
N GLN A 887 -3.23 -26.18 32.03
CA GLN A 887 -4.58 -26.45 32.56
C GLN A 887 -5.69 -25.97 31.62
N SER A 888 -5.41 -24.99 30.79
CA SER A 888 -6.24 -24.47 29.71
C SER A 888 -5.40 -24.41 28.44
N PRO A 889 -6.00 -24.36 27.23
CA PRO A 889 -5.25 -24.26 25.99
C PRO A 889 -4.27 -23.07 26.03
N ALA A 890 -3.00 -23.33 25.78
CA ALA A 890 -1.89 -22.38 25.90
C ALA A 890 -0.88 -22.58 24.78
N SER A 891 -0.05 -21.57 24.57
CA SER A 891 1.15 -21.67 23.73
C SER A 891 2.38 -21.77 24.62
N ALA A 892 3.29 -22.70 24.30
CA ALA A 892 4.52 -22.89 25.05
C ALA A 892 5.60 -23.52 24.16
N ALA A 893 6.83 -23.07 24.37
CA ALA A 893 8.06 -23.63 23.78
C ALA A 893 9.01 -24.08 24.87
N VAL A 894 9.69 -25.20 24.66
CA VAL A 894 10.81 -25.65 25.49
C VAL A 894 11.99 -25.97 24.59
N LYS A 895 13.14 -25.36 24.88
CA LYS A 895 14.39 -25.56 24.16
C LYS A 895 15.47 -26.06 25.13
N VAL A 896 16.16 -27.10 24.74
CA VAL A 896 17.29 -27.68 25.50
C VAL A 896 18.56 -27.46 24.70
N HIS A 897 19.58 -26.87 25.32
CA HIS A 897 20.87 -26.59 24.72
C HIS A 897 21.84 -27.79 24.86
N GLU A 898 22.91 -27.78 24.05
CA GLU A 898 23.90 -28.83 24.05
C GLU A 898 24.60 -29.03 25.41
N ASP A 899 24.72 -27.98 26.19
CA ASP A 899 25.29 -28.03 27.57
C ASP A 899 24.30 -28.57 28.61
N GLY A 900 23.08 -28.92 28.20
CA GLY A 900 22.00 -29.43 29.06
C GLY A 900 21.20 -28.34 29.77
N SER A 901 21.52 -27.05 29.58
CA SER A 901 20.67 -25.95 30.00
C SER A 901 19.37 -25.93 29.16
N TRP A 902 18.32 -25.31 29.69
CA TRP A 902 17.06 -25.22 28.96
C TRP A 902 16.34 -23.89 29.21
N GLU A 903 15.48 -23.55 28.28
CA GLU A 903 14.60 -22.38 28.30
C GLU A 903 13.17 -22.80 28.04
N CYS A 904 12.24 -22.04 28.59
CA CYS A 904 10.80 -22.20 28.35
C CYS A 904 10.12 -20.85 28.20
N TRP A 905 9.36 -20.70 27.15
CA TRP A 905 8.45 -19.58 26.94
C TRP A 905 7.01 -20.09 27.00
N SER A 906 6.13 -19.38 27.69
CA SER A 906 4.72 -19.76 27.77
C SER A 906 3.83 -18.54 28.00
N ASP A 907 2.67 -18.51 27.33
CA ASP A 907 1.64 -17.47 27.53
C ASP A 907 0.76 -17.74 28.76
N ALA A 908 0.85 -18.93 29.35
CA ALA A 908 0.08 -19.33 30.54
C ALA A 908 0.89 -20.21 31.51
N PRO A 909 0.47 -20.32 32.79
CA PRO A 909 1.13 -21.24 33.72
C PRO A 909 1.12 -22.69 33.23
N CYS A 910 2.29 -23.31 33.23
CA CYS A 910 2.49 -24.67 32.72
C CYS A 910 3.35 -25.56 33.63
N LYS A 911 3.29 -26.86 33.38
CA LYS A 911 4.21 -27.86 33.96
C LYS A 911 5.12 -28.34 32.84
N VAL A 912 6.43 -28.22 33.05
CA VAL A 912 7.46 -28.62 32.09
C VAL A 912 8.25 -29.79 32.69
N SER A 913 8.59 -30.79 31.87
CA SER A 913 9.53 -31.81 32.20
C SER A 913 10.68 -31.83 31.20
N VAL A 914 11.90 -31.78 31.71
CA VAL A 914 13.13 -31.91 30.92
C VAL A 914 13.98 -32.98 31.52
N ASN A 915 14.36 -34.00 30.74
CA ASN A 915 15.18 -35.13 31.21
C ASN A 915 14.68 -35.78 32.52
N GLY A 916 13.34 -35.92 32.65
CA GLY A 916 12.67 -36.54 33.78
C GLY A 916 12.50 -35.64 35.02
N ARG A 917 13.08 -34.44 35.05
CA ARG A 917 12.86 -33.43 36.09
C ARG A 917 11.66 -32.58 35.76
N LYS A 918 10.78 -32.30 36.76
CA LYS A 918 9.54 -31.59 36.59
C LYS A 918 9.57 -30.22 37.26
N TYR A 919 9.10 -29.23 36.55
CA TYR A 919 9.01 -27.82 36.98
C TYR A 919 7.60 -27.31 36.84
N ARG A 920 7.22 -26.35 37.69
CA ARG A 920 5.97 -25.57 37.55
C ARG A 920 6.38 -24.15 37.30
N LEU A 921 5.98 -23.62 36.15
CA LEU A 921 6.37 -22.31 35.67
C LEU A 921 5.13 -21.41 35.54
N GLY A 922 5.28 -20.12 35.78
CA GLY A 922 4.30 -19.09 35.44
C GLY A 922 4.28 -18.84 33.92
N ALA A 923 3.48 -17.89 33.48
CA ALA A 923 3.62 -17.33 32.15
C ALA A 923 4.94 -16.55 32.02
N GLY A 924 5.46 -16.43 30.81
CA GLY A 924 6.68 -15.71 30.47
C GLY A 924 7.85 -16.61 30.11
N HIS A 925 9.06 -16.01 30.06
CA HIS A 925 10.32 -16.69 29.75
C HIS A 925 11.02 -17.16 31.02
N HIS A 926 11.47 -18.41 31.03
CA HIS A 926 12.16 -19.05 32.14
C HIS A 926 13.40 -19.80 31.66
N THR A 927 14.48 -19.70 32.42
CA THR A 927 15.74 -20.40 32.13
C THR A 927 16.12 -21.36 33.26
N SER A 928 16.86 -22.42 32.93
CA SER A 928 17.32 -23.41 33.91
C SER A 928 18.24 -22.82 35.00
N SER A 929 18.85 -21.68 34.75
CA SER A 929 19.72 -20.96 35.71
C SER A 929 18.95 -20.03 36.65
N GLY A 930 17.70 -19.73 36.34
CA GLY A 930 16.82 -18.82 37.09
C GLY A 930 15.83 -19.55 38.01
N ILE A 931 15.86 -20.89 38.07
CA ILE A 931 14.89 -21.71 38.82
C ILE A 931 15.59 -22.49 39.94
#